data_6ba270b20fef0a10daffce02f15790ac
#
_entry.id   6ba270b20fef0a10daffce02f15790ac
#
_cell.length_a   1.000
_cell.length_b   1.000
_cell.length_c   1.000
_cell.angle_alpha   90.00
_cell.angle_beta   90.00
_cell.angle_gamma   90.00
#
_symmetry.space_group_name_H-M   'P 1'
#
loop_
_entity.id
_entity.type
_entity.pdbx_description
1 polymer ?
#
loop_
_entity_poly.entity_id
_entity_poly.type
_entity_poly.pdbx_seq_one_letter_code
_entity_poly.pdbx_strand_id
1 'polypeptide(L)'
;MKRFSFWIITLALLTAGCAASQGPEGPSPEPAEEPAAAAGQGADAEDGGPQAAGDDGGAAPRQAAGGGDAGQAGQQAQPDQPELPPEILAGARVDDIRVNPSPIEITVGDTVALDSFEYTPVDEEGDPVPDVPVLFGMVPSEQATVTQDRQLVGLGEGDYQLVVAVYAPPPGGGAQPQPKIFRTPVVVHGRPIVEVRVDEPEHTVYTGTSVPLRAHPITDFGNERTSAEVEWVSRNPEVARVTSTGYVRGVSPGNATIVALSEGVEGTMRIQVLENPVRSLELRPVDPTARTGDVLRLEAVARDAGGDVVDDIALTYSVASDATVEGREGSVSSGGPGAFVYEDGSFVAARPGVYRVVGSAGTVSAETLITTERREVEQEIAELGQGLVSHHPSSDLWVFQGADGRDYAYVGTHSGGQTMFAWDVTDPSDPVLTDSVVVDARVVNDVKVNDEATIAIITREGASNRQNGIVLLDISDPAHPVILSEYTETLSGGVHNTYIVDDLVYAIHDGTLDVHIIDISDPARPTEVGRWGIDEPGKYLHDIWVLDGLAYVSYWDDGVYVLDVGDGRWGGTPTEPVAVSSYSYTDLPGQWGNTHVAFPYTNSDGHTYLFVGDEVFGCEECVSRANREGDGPRGYVHIFDMEDPENLREVARYEVPEAGVHNLWAEDDKLYAAYYEAGLRVVDISGELRGNLYDQGRQIAWFPTASEDGFVPNQAMAWGPQPYGDAIFVSDMNSGLWVLELQPDEGDLLP
;
A
#
# COMPACT_ATOMS: atom_id res chain seq x y z
N MET A 1 18.58 22.97 -42.57
CA MET A 1 19.04 22.40 -41.30
C MET A 1 19.04 23.52 -40.25
N LYS A 2 17.98 23.72 -39.54
CA LYS A 2 17.89 24.58 -38.39
C LYS A 2 17.60 23.70 -37.20
N ARG A 3 18.51 23.67 -36.22
CA ARG A 3 18.35 22.95 -34.96
C ARG A 3 17.35 23.70 -34.12
N PHE A 4 16.20 23.13 -33.84
CA PHE A 4 15.28 23.57 -32.81
C PHE A 4 15.69 22.89 -31.50
N SER A 5 15.99 23.72 -30.51
CA SER A 5 16.16 23.28 -29.11
C SER A 5 14.77 23.12 -28.52
N PHE A 6 14.38 21.89 -28.19
CA PHE A 6 13.14 21.58 -27.48
C PHE A 6 13.33 21.86 -25.99
N TRP A 7 12.50 22.72 -25.47
CA TRP A 7 12.31 22.86 -24.02
C TRP A 7 11.28 21.80 -23.58
N ILE A 8 11.71 20.85 -22.80
CA ILE A 8 10.82 19.91 -22.11
C ILE A 8 10.32 20.62 -20.85
N ILE A 9 9.05 20.97 -20.83
CA ILE A 9 8.36 21.44 -19.64
C ILE A 9 7.63 20.24 -19.06
N THR A 10 8.12 19.74 -17.94
CA THR A 10 7.43 18.74 -17.11
C THR A 10 6.13 19.37 -16.60
N LEU A 11 4.99 18.76 -16.93
CA LEU A 11 3.67 19.18 -16.49
C LEU A 11 3.49 18.73 -15.04
N ALA A 12 3.70 19.62 -14.08
CA ALA A 12 3.25 19.39 -12.70
C ALA A 12 1.72 19.50 -12.69
N LEU A 13 1.03 18.41 -12.53
CA LEU A 13 -0.41 18.36 -12.26
C LEU A 13 -0.66 18.81 -10.82
N LEU A 14 -1.00 20.07 -10.66
CA LEU A 14 -1.66 20.57 -9.46
C LEU A 14 -3.08 20.02 -9.44
N THR A 15 -3.42 19.27 -8.43
CA THR A 15 -4.78 18.85 -8.09
C THR A 15 -5.65 20.07 -7.85
N ALA A 16 -6.50 20.42 -8.82
CA ALA A 16 -7.59 21.37 -8.64
C ALA A 16 -8.89 20.57 -8.51
N GLY A 17 -9.57 20.75 -7.38
CA GLY A 17 -10.77 20.05 -6.99
C GLY A 17 -11.85 19.95 -8.06
N CYS A 18 -12.46 18.79 -8.14
CA CYS A 18 -13.65 18.49 -8.95
C CYS A 18 -14.85 19.24 -8.41
N ALA A 19 -15.36 20.19 -9.20
CA ALA A 19 -16.72 20.69 -9.06
C ALA A 19 -17.67 19.69 -9.73
N ALA A 20 -18.57 19.11 -8.96
CA ALA A 20 -19.60 18.19 -9.42
C ALA A 20 -20.52 18.84 -10.47
N SER A 21 -20.64 18.23 -11.64
CA SER A 21 -21.69 18.50 -12.61
C SER A 21 -22.92 17.63 -12.29
N GLN A 22 -24.02 18.27 -11.93
CA GLN A 22 -25.32 17.64 -11.74
C GLN A 22 -25.86 17.06 -13.06
N GLY A 23 -26.15 15.78 -13.11
CA GLY A 23 -26.99 15.14 -14.12
C GLY A 23 -28.46 15.11 -13.66
N PRO A 24 -29.45 14.84 -14.54
CA PRO A 24 -30.87 15.16 -14.31
C PRO A 24 -31.56 14.21 -13.33
N GLU A 25 -32.35 14.81 -12.44
CA GLU A 25 -33.17 14.19 -11.41
C GLU A 25 -34.23 13.22 -11.97
N GLY A 26 -34.28 12.01 -11.43
CA GLY A 26 -35.43 11.11 -11.47
C GLY A 26 -36.21 11.18 -10.15
N PRO A 27 -37.53 10.89 -10.13
CA PRO A 27 -38.40 11.26 -9.02
C PRO A 27 -38.18 10.43 -7.76
N SER A 28 -38.11 11.14 -6.62
CA SER A 28 -38.03 10.59 -5.25
C SER A 28 -39.34 9.90 -4.81
N PRO A 29 -39.30 8.86 -4.00
CA PRO A 29 -40.47 8.39 -3.24
C PRO A 29 -40.64 9.17 -1.94
N GLU A 30 -41.90 9.37 -1.56
CA GLU A 30 -42.37 10.08 -0.37
C GLU A 30 -41.90 9.45 0.96
N PRO A 31 -41.71 10.27 2.03
CA PRO A 31 -41.32 9.78 3.34
C PRO A 31 -42.52 9.32 4.17
N ALA A 32 -42.35 8.19 4.87
CA ALA A 32 -43.29 7.68 5.85
C ALA A 32 -43.18 8.42 7.20
N GLU A 33 -44.31 8.69 7.81
CA GLU A 33 -44.53 9.45 9.04
C GLU A 33 -43.90 8.83 10.29
N GLU A 34 -43.24 9.67 11.10
CA GLU A 34 -42.88 9.40 12.50
C GLU A 34 -44.04 9.69 13.44
N PRO A 35 -44.18 8.96 14.55
CA PRO A 35 -45.08 9.36 15.62
C PRO A 35 -44.40 10.21 16.71
N ALA A 36 -45.09 11.24 17.08
CA ALA A 36 -44.73 12.23 18.10
C ALA A 36 -44.71 11.70 19.53
N ALA A 37 -43.80 12.17 20.37
CA ALA A 37 -43.95 12.22 21.84
C ALA A 37 -43.28 13.46 22.43
N ALA A 38 -44.10 14.33 22.86
CA ALA A 38 -44.31 15.12 24.10
C ALA A 38 -43.10 15.77 24.81
N ALA A 39 -43.20 17.05 24.79
CA ALA A 39 -42.96 18.18 25.71
C ALA A 39 -42.43 17.96 27.14
N GLY A 40 -41.49 18.84 27.54
CA GLY A 40 -41.18 19.20 28.92
C GLY A 40 -40.35 20.49 29.00
N GLN A 41 -40.97 21.48 29.60
CA GLN A 41 -40.67 22.90 29.72
C GLN A 41 -39.45 23.28 30.60
N GLY A 42 -38.86 24.43 30.29
CA GLY A 42 -38.60 25.58 31.18
C GLY A 42 -37.09 25.76 31.50
N ALA A 43 -36.50 26.88 31.55
CA ALA A 43 -36.86 28.26 31.78
C ALA A 43 -35.61 29.16 31.55
N ASP A 44 -35.89 30.39 31.19
CA ASP A 44 -35.13 31.63 31.06
C ASP A 44 -33.95 31.94 32.02
N ALA A 45 -32.96 32.70 31.46
CA ALA A 45 -32.49 34.02 31.97
C ALA A 45 -31.27 34.49 31.18
N GLU A 46 -31.41 35.51 30.34
CA GLU A 46 -30.97 36.91 30.45
C GLU A 46 -29.53 37.10 30.98
N ASP A 47 -28.68 37.76 30.27
CA ASP A 47 -28.42 39.13 29.83
C ASP A 47 -27.04 39.60 30.33
N GLY A 48 -26.30 40.39 29.51
CA GLY A 48 -25.18 41.18 30.02
C GLY A 48 -23.98 41.33 29.11
N GLY A 49 -24.07 42.11 28.05
CA GLY A 49 -22.84 42.74 27.53
C GLY A 49 -22.46 43.97 28.37
N PRO A 50 -21.28 44.49 28.17
CA PRO A 50 -21.22 45.81 27.53
C PRO A 50 -20.09 46.05 26.54
N GLN A 51 -20.41 47.03 25.68
CA GLN A 51 -19.54 47.78 24.76
C GLN A 51 -18.56 48.73 25.48
N ALA A 52 -17.57 49.13 24.72
CA ALA A 52 -16.99 50.47 24.48
C ALA A 52 -15.48 50.54 24.74
N ALA A 53 -14.72 50.84 23.75
CA ALA A 53 -14.38 52.14 23.08
C ALA A 53 -13.00 52.69 23.48
N GLY A 54 -12.29 53.23 22.50
CA GLY A 54 -11.27 54.25 22.61
C GLY A 54 -9.91 53.83 22.08
N ASP A 55 -9.54 54.10 20.92
CA ASP A 55 -9.12 55.33 20.20
C ASP A 55 -7.70 55.79 20.57
N ASP A 56 -7.02 56.21 19.52
CA ASP A 56 -5.77 57.01 19.36
C ASP A 56 -4.54 56.20 18.94
N GLY A 57 -3.89 56.44 17.80
CA GLY A 57 -3.64 57.67 17.11
C GLY A 57 -2.15 57.76 16.86
N GLY A 58 -1.65 57.70 15.63
CA GLY A 58 -0.21 57.84 15.37
C GLY A 58 0.11 58.04 13.89
N ALA A 59 0.24 59.29 13.51
CA ALA A 59 0.32 59.86 12.17
C ALA A 59 1.58 59.54 11.37
N ALA A 60 1.40 59.45 10.07
CA ALA A 60 2.43 59.55 9.02
C ALA A 60 2.82 61.01 8.77
N PRO A 61 4.05 61.30 8.32
CA PRO A 61 4.35 62.63 7.77
C PRO A 61 4.21 62.63 6.25
N ARG A 62 3.39 63.56 5.79
CA ARG A 62 3.33 64.04 4.41
C ARG A 62 4.54 64.91 4.12
N GLN A 63 5.13 64.79 2.92
CA GLN A 63 5.93 65.86 2.31
C GLN A 63 5.29 66.30 1.02
N ALA A 64 5.44 67.61 0.82
CA ALA A 64 4.64 68.50 0.01
C ALA A 64 5.00 68.52 -1.48
N ALA A 65 4.02 68.97 -2.21
CA ALA A 65 4.01 69.27 -3.63
C ALA A 65 4.95 70.40 -4.04
N GLY A 66 5.62 70.21 -5.20
CA GLY A 66 6.19 71.31 -5.99
C GLY A 66 5.77 71.12 -7.44
N GLY A 67 5.01 72.08 -7.95
CA GLY A 67 4.54 72.12 -9.31
C GLY A 67 5.61 72.57 -10.32
N GLY A 68 5.47 72.13 -11.58
CA GLY A 68 6.32 72.47 -12.69
C GLY A 68 5.87 71.83 -13.98
N ASP A 69 5.09 72.57 -14.70
CA ASP A 69 4.95 72.80 -16.17
C ASP A 69 4.90 71.63 -17.18
N ALA A 70 3.95 71.75 -18.04
CA ALA A 70 3.57 70.88 -19.14
C ALA A 70 4.68 70.75 -20.21
N GLY A 71 5.10 69.50 -20.46
CA GLY A 71 5.84 69.13 -21.65
C GLY A 71 5.19 67.89 -22.27
N GLN A 72 4.76 67.99 -23.53
CA GLN A 72 4.26 66.91 -24.37
C GLN A 72 5.28 65.74 -24.34
N ALA A 73 4.91 64.65 -23.67
CA ALA A 73 5.62 63.40 -23.79
C ALA A 73 4.89 62.52 -24.81
N GLY A 74 5.65 62.16 -25.86
CA GLY A 74 5.23 61.25 -26.90
C GLY A 74 4.71 59.92 -26.35
N GLN A 75 3.72 59.37 -27.02
CA GLN A 75 3.29 58.00 -26.87
C GLN A 75 4.52 57.10 -27.03
N GLN A 76 5.02 56.55 -25.93
CA GLN A 76 5.90 55.39 -25.98
C GLN A 76 5.04 54.23 -26.50
N ALA A 77 5.40 53.72 -27.68
CA ALA A 77 4.88 52.48 -28.20
C ALA A 77 5.12 51.37 -27.12
N GLN A 78 4.06 50.69 -26.71
CA GLN A 78 4.19 49.45 -25.98
C GLN A 78 5.07 48.52 -26.79
N PRO A 79 6.04 47.81 -26.19
CA PRO A 79 6.77 46.79 -26.91
C PRO A 79 5.76 45.80 -27.51
N ASP A 80 5.90 45.53 -28.81
CA ASP A 80 5.10 44.51 -29.51
C ASP A 80 5.14 43.23 -28.69
N GLN A 81 3.97 42.81 -28.18
CA GLN A 81 3.84 41.47 -27.60
C GLN A 81 4.18 40.48 -28.73
N PRO A 82 5.01 39.47 -28.46
CA PRO A 82 5.31 38.48 -29.49
C PRO A 82 3.98 37.87 -29.97
N GLU A 83 3.72 37.90 -31.25
CA GLU A 83 2.57 37.22 -31.86
C GLU A 83 2.67 35.73 -31.54
N LEU A 84 1.59 35.16 -31.02
CA LEU A 84 1.54 33.74 -30.76
C LEU A 84 1.69 32.96 -32.09
N PRO A 85 2.41 31.80 -32.08
CA PRO A 85 2.55 30.98 -33.25
C PRO A 85 1.21 30.59 -33.88
N PRO A 86 1.11 30.47 -35.23
CA PRO A 86 -0.14 30.15 -35.90
C PRO A 86 -0.79 28.82 -35.41
N GLU A 87 0.00 27.84 -35.04
CA GLU A 87 -0.45 26.58 -34.48
C GLU A 87 -1.14 26.72 -33.11
N ILE A 88 -0.71 27.66 -32.28
CA ILE A 88 -1.37 27.99 -30.99
C ILE A 88 -2.72 28.70 -31.24
N LEU A 89 -2.75 29.61 -32.23
CA LEU A 89 -3.98 30.28 -32.62
C LEU A 89 -4.99 29.31 -33.23
N ALA A 90 -4.53 28.31 -33.98
CA ALA A 90 -5.36 27.26 -34.53
C ALA A 90 -5.94 26.37 -33.41
N GLY A 91 -5.18 26.11 -32.35
CA GLY A 91 -5.64 25.34 -31.19
C GLY A 91 -6.85 25.93 -30.46
N ALA A 92 -7.04 27.28 -30.55
CA ALA A 92 -8.23 27.94 -30.00
C ALA A 92 -9.53 27.47 -30.65
N ARG A 93 -9.47 27.05 -31.92
CA ARG A 93 -10.63 26.64 -32.71
C ARG A 93 -10.99 25.18 -32.48
N VAL A 94 -10.09 24.36 -31.90
CA VAL A 94 -10.34 22.95 -31.64
C VAL A 94 -11.40 22.80 -30.58
N ASP A 95 -12.50 22.13 -30.88
CA ASP A 95 -13.58 21.83 -29.94
C ASP A 95 -13.54 20.37 -29.49
N ASP A 96 -13.08 19.46 -30.36
CA ASP A 96 -12.87 18.04 -30.04
C ASP A 96 -11.70 17.45 -30.83
N ILE A 97 -11.23 16.26 -30.42
CA ILE A 97 -10.24 15.48 -31.16
C ILE A 97 -10.81 14.09 -31.43
N ARG A 98 -11.11 13.83 -32.71
CA ARG A 98 -11.53 12.50 -33.13
C ARG A 98 -10.32 11.59 -33.25
N VAL A 99 -10.39 10.45 -32.57
CA VAL A 99 -9.38 9.40 -32.60
C VAL A 99 -9.94 8.17 -33.32
N ASN A 100 -9.14 7.58 -34.20
CA ASN A 100 -9.56 6.40 -34.95
C ASN A 100 -8.45 5.33 -34.93
N PRO A 101 -8.73 4.09 -34.42
CA PRO A 101 -9.99 3.65 -33.83
C PRO A 101 -10.29 4.31 -32.46
N SER A 102 -11.56 4.29 -32.06
CA SER A 102 -11.99 4.66 -30.70
C SER A 102 -13.11 3.72 -30.28
N PRO A 103 -12.98 2.96 -29.13
CA PRO A 103 -11.82 2.98 -28.22
C PRO A 103 -10.53 2.51 -28.90
N ILE A 104 -9.37 2.89 -28.35
CA ILE A 104 -8.09 2.25 -28.66
C ILE A 104 -8.05 0.94 -27.87
N GLU A 105 -7.81 -0.18 -28.53
CA GLU A 105 -7.72 -1.48 -27.90
C GLU A 105 -6.29 -2.01 -27.99
N ILE A 106 -5.71 -2.38 -26.84
CA ILE A 106 -4.38 -3.01 -26.72
C ILE A 106 -4.45 -4.16 -25.72
N THR A 107 -3.38 -4.94 -25.61
CA THR A 107 -3.29 -6.05 -24.64
C THR A 107 -2.20 -5.72 -23.63
N VAL A 108 -2.32 -6.24 -22.40
CA VAL A 108 -1.26 -6.14 -21.39
C VAL A 108 0.09 -6.57 -21.97
N GLY A 109 1.12 -5.77 -21.74
CA GLY A 109 2.46 -5.96 -22.31
C GLY A 109 2.64 -5.46 -23.75
N ASP A 110 1.57 -5.02 -24.43
CA ASP A 110 1.71 -4.42 -25.75
C ASP A 110 2.24 -3.00 -25.66
N THR A 111 3.14 -2.67 -26.59
CA THR A 111 3.65 -1.31 -26.79
C THR A 111 3.29 -0.86 -28.20
N VAL A 112 2.45 0.16 -28.30
CA VAL A 112 1.90 0.63 -29.58
C VAL A 112 2.25 2.10 -29.80
N ALA A 113 2.86 2.40 -30.95
CA ALA A 113 3.20 3.79 -31.29
C ALA A 113 1.92 4.64 -31.43
N LEU A 114 1.81 5.75 -30.69
CA LEU A 114 0.69 6.66 -30.79
C LEU A 114 0.52 7.24 -32.21
N ASP A 115 1.60 7.37 -32.96
CA ASP A 115 1.57 7.80 -34.36
C ASP A 115 0.93 6.77 -35.31
N SER A 116 0.61 5.55 -34.85
CA SER A 116 -0.15 4.56 -35.62
C SER A 116 -1.66 4.82 -35.65
N PHE A 117 -2.15 5.68 -34.75
CA PHE A 117 -3.55 6.09 -34.71
C PHE A 117 -3.76 7.42 -35.43
N GLU A 118 -4.98 7.65 -35.93
CA GLU A 118 -5.34 8.91 -36.59
C GLU A 118 -6.01 9.84 -35.58
N TYR A 119 -5.42 11.04 -35.40
CA TYR A 119 -5.93 12.09 -34.53
C TYR A 119 -6.35 13.30 -35.36
N THR A 120 -7.63 13.61 -35.36
CA THR A 120 -8.19 14.71 -36.13
C THR A 120 -8.80 15.77 -35.20
N PRO A 121 -8.07 16.88 -34.90
CA PRO A 121 -8.68 18.02 -34.23
C PRO A 121 -9.81 18.60 -35.08
N VAL A 122 -10.97 18.87 -34.48
CA VAL A 122 -12.15 19.40 -35.14
C VAL A 122 -12.69 20.61 -34.40
N ASP A 123 -13.35 21.53 -35.15
CA ASP A 123 -14.03 22.68 -34.57
C ASP A 123 -15.48 22.36 -34.14
N GLU A 124 -16.22 23.34 -33.64
CA GLU A 124 -17.60 23.21 -33.14
C GLU A 124 -18.56 22.67 -34.22
N GLU A 125 -18.31 22.96 -35.50
CA GLU A 125 -19.08 22.45 -36.63
C GLU A 125 -18.67 21.03 -37.02
N GLY A 126 -17.55 20.52 -36.44
CA GLY A 126 -16.97 19.20 -36.70
C GLY A 126 -16.06 19.15 -37.93
N ASP A 127 -15.66 20.30 -38.44
CA ASP A 127 -14.73 20.41 -39.54
C ASP A 127 -13.27 20.32 -39.06
N PRO A 128 -12.36 19.63 -39.81
CA PRO A 128 -10.97 19.49 -39.40
C PRO A 128 -10.23 20.81 -39.23
N VAL A 129 -9.49 20.96 -38.11
CA VAL A 129 -8.58 22.09 -37.86
C VAL A 129 -7.15 21.64 -38.16
N PRO A 130 -6.57 22.01 -39.33
CA PRO A 130 -5.24 21.54 -39.71
C PRO A 130 -4.12 22.23 -38.91
N ASP A 131 -2.95 21.62 -38.94
CA ASP A 131 -1.68 22.13 -38.40
C ASP A 131 -1.67 22.43 -36.90
N VAL A 132 -2.48 21.68 -36.11
CA VAL A 132 -2.50 21.75 -34.64
C VAL A 132 -1.68 20.58 -34.07
N PRO A 133 -0.56 20.86 -33.39
CA PRO A 133 0.20 19.82 -32.70
C PRO A 133 -0.58 19.22 -31.53
N VAL A 134 -0.56 17.90 -31.42
CA VAL A 134 -1.17 17.16 -30.30
C VAL A 134 -0.11 16.63 -29.33
N LEU A 135 -0.43 16.64 -28.05
CA LEU A 135 0.34 16.06 -26.95
C LEU A 135 -0.45 14.93 -26.33
N PHE A 136 0.24 13.98 -25.71
CA PHE A 136 -0.37 12.80 -25.14
C PHE A 136 0.02 12.60 -23.67
N GLY A 137 -0.89 12.03 -22.89
CA GLY A 137 -0.72 11.56 -21.52
C GLY A 137 -1.79 10.53 -21.19
N MET A 138 -1.67 9.84 -20.08
CA MET A 138 -2.68 8.93 -19.56
C MET A 138 -3.26 9.43 -18.24
N VAL A 139 -4.47 8.99 -17.93
CA VAL A 139 -5.12 9.15 -16.62
C VAL A 139 -6.02 7.94 -16.39
N PRO A 140 -5.84 7.18 -15.32
CA PRO A 140 -4.66 7.12 -14.45
C PRO A 140 -3.42 6.61 -15.22
N SER A 141 -2.23 6.91 -14.75
CA SER A 141 -0.97 6.54 -15.42
C SER A 141 -0.40 5.19 -14.97
N GLU A 142 -1.00 4.56 -13.99
CA GLU A 142 -0.44 3.39 -13.26
C GLU A 142 -0.59 2.07 -14.02
N GLN A 143 -1.67 1.87 -14.78
CA GLN A 143 -1.94 0.61 -15.51
C GLN A 143 -2.02 0.78 -17.04
N ALA A 144 -1.80 1.97 -17.53
CA ALA A 144 -1.53 2.27 -18.92
C ALA A 144 -0.77 3.60 -19.00
N THR A 145 0.34 3.65 -19.72
CA THR A 145 1.21 4.83 -19.77
C THR A 145 1.56 5.25 -21.19
N VAL A 146 2.03 6.50 -21.32
CA VAL A 146 2.59 7.03 -22.56
C VAL A 146 4.04 7.39 -22.33
N THR A 147 4.93 6.67 -22.99
CA THR A 147 6.38 6.87 -22.89
C THR A 147 6.82 8.17 -23.57
N GLN A 148 8.06 8.62 -23.26
CA GLN A 148 8.67 9.80 -23.89
C GLN A 148 8.82 9.65 -25.43
N ASP A 149 8.95 8.42 -25.91
CA ASP A 149 9.02 8.07 -27.34
C ASP A 149 7.63 7.93 -27.99
N ARG A 150 6.57 8.39 -27.28
CA ARG A 150 5.18 8.39 -27.76
C ARG A 150 4.66 6.96 -28.04
N GLN A 151 5.00 6.04 -27.17
CA GLN A 151 4.42 4.70 -27.16
C GLN A 151 3.32 4.64 -26.10
N LEU A 152 2.18 4.06 -26.44
CA LEU A 152 1.15 3.64 -25.51
C LEU A 152 1.47 2.23 -25.04
N VAL A 153 1.57 2.02 -23.74
CA VAL A 153 1.89 0.73 -23.12
C VAL A 153 0.72 0.31 -22.26
N GLY A 154 0.23 -0.89 -22.43
CA GLY A 154 -0.79 -1.51 -21.56
C GLY A 154 -0.08 -2.27 -20.43
N LEU A 155 -0.36 -1.90 -19.19
CA LEU A 155 0.30 -2.44 -17.99
C LEU A 155 -0.63 -3.35 -17.23
N GLY A 156 -1.90 -2.98 -17.08
CA GLY A 156 -2.95 -3.73 -16.42
C GLY A 156 -4.22 -3.79 -17.26
N GLU A 157 -5.01 -4.85 -17.08
CA GLU A 157 -6.30 -5.03 -17.73
C GLU A 157 -7.31 -4.01 -17.22
N GLY A 158 -8.05 -3.34 -18.12
CA GLY A 158 -9.08 -2.38 -17.73
C GLY A 158 -9.41 -1.32 -18.77
N ASP A 159 -10.25 -0.37 -18.34
CA ASP A 159 -10.72 0.76 -19.14
C ASP A 159 -10.05 2.06 -18.69
N TYR A 160 -9.25 2.68 -19.57
CA TYR A 160 -8.45 3.87 -19.28
C TYR A 160 -8.79 5.04 -20.21
N GLN A 161 -8.18 6.21 -19.96
CA GLN A 161 -8.38 7.41 -20.75
C GLN A 161 -7.05 7.96 -21.26
N LEU A 162 -6.81 7.88 -22.56
CA LEU A 162 -5.73 8.63 -23.19
C LEU A 162 -6.08 10.12 -23.21
N VAL A 163 -5.25 10.93 -22.60
CA VAL A 163 -5.33 12.38 -22.66
C VAL A 163 -4.65 12.87 -23.94
N VAL A 164 -5.40 13.56 -24.77
CA VAL A 164 -4.90 14.23 -25.95
C VAL A 164 -5.08 15.73 -25.75
N ALA A 165 -4.01 16.51 -25.85
CA ALA A 165 -4.06 17.95 -25.59
C ALA A 165 -3.53 18.77 -26.76
N VAL A 166 -4.09 19.95 -26.93
CA VAL A 166 -3.58 20.98 -27.86
C VAL A 166 -3.33 22.27 -27.09
N TYR A 167 -2.33 23.03 -27.49
CA TYR A 167 -2.14 24.37 -26.91
C TYR A 167 -3.04 25.41 -27.56
N ALA A 168 -3.66 26.22 -26.73
CA ALA A 168 -4.50 27.34 -27.14
C ALA A 168 -4.14 28.63 -26.38
N PRO A 169 -4.48 29.83 -26.88
CA PRO A 169 -4.36 31.05 -26.12
C PRO A 169 -5.23 30.98 -24.84
N PRO A 170 -4.78 31.54 -23.71
CA PRO A 170 -5.59 31.54 -22.50
C PRO A 170 -6.87 32.36 -22.65
N PRO A 171 -7.98 31.95 -22.00
CA PRO A 171 -9.21 32.77 -21.97
C PRO A 171 -8.94 34.14 -21.35
N GLY A 172 -9.17 35.22 -22.10
CA GLY A 172 -8.96 36.59 -21.62
C GLY A 172 -7.68 37.28 -22.08
N GLY A 173 -6.85 36.62 -22.88
CA GLY A 173 -5.64 37.19 -23.47
C GLY A 173 -4.44 37.18 -22.52
N GLY A 174 -3.44 36.46 -22.86
CA GLY A 174 -2.15 36.31 -22.13
C GLY A 174 -1.06 35.80 -23.07
N ALA A 175 0.20 35.94 -22.67
CA ALA A 175 1.33 35.59 -23.53
C ALA A 175 1.72 34.08 -23.45
N GLN A 176 1.17 33.30 -22.49
CA GLN A 176 1.50 31.91 -22.35
C GLN A 176 0.35 31.00 -22.81
N PRO A 177 0.58 30.11 -23.79
CA PRO A 177 -0.41 29.13 -24.24
C PRO A 177 -0.79 28.17 -23.09
N GLN A 178 -2.06 27.72 -23.09
CA GLN A 178 -2.59 26.78 -22.12
C GLN A 178 -3.03 25.48 -22.83
N PRO A 179 -2.88 24.31 -22.22
CA PRO A 179 -3.37 23.06 -22.79
C PRO A 179 -4.90 23.02 -22.74
N LYS A 180 -5.53 22.67 -23.85
CA LYS A 180 -6.93 22.28 -23.95
C LYS A 180 -6.96 20.76 -24.05
N ILE A 181 -7.62 20.10 -23.09
CA ILE A 181 -7.52 18.66 -22.84
C ILE A 181 -8.75 17.94 -23.36
N PHE A 182 -8.54 16.85 -24.07
CA PHE A 182 -9.54 15.90 -24.56
C PHE A 182 -9.22 14.50 -24.07
N ARG A 183 -10.21 13.63 -24.02
CA ARG A 183 -10.05 12.26 -23.53
C ARG A 183 -10.57 11.26 -24.53
N THR A 184 -9.81 10.19 -24.77
CA THR A 184 -10.16 9.08 -25.65
C THR A 184 -10.09 7.78 -24.86
N PRO A 185 -11.14 6.93 -24.90
CA PRO A 185 -11.12 5.66 -24.17
C PRO A 185 -10.06 4.71 -24.75
N VAL A 186 -9.36 4.04 -23.85
CA VAL A 186 -8.40 2.97 -24.11
C VAL A 186 -8.87 1.73 -23.34
N VAL A 187 -8.99 0.60 -24.01
CA VAL A 187 -9.29 -0.69 -23.40
C VAL A 187 -8.02 -1.54 -23.46
N VAL A 188 -7.53 -1.94 -22.32
CA VAL A 188 -6.42 -2.88 -22.20
C VAL A 188 -6.98 -4.25 -21.88
N HIS A 189 -6.80 -5.20 -22.77
CA HIS A 189 -7.25 -6.58 -22.59
C HIS A 189 -6.18 -7.41 -21.90
N GLY A 190 -6.59 -8.38 -21.08
CA GLY A 190 -5.67 -9.38 -20.52
C GLY A 190 -5.00 -10.21 -21.62
N ARG A 191 -3.83 -10.76 -21.33
CA ARG A 191 -3.13 -11.65 -22.27
C ARG A 191 -3.92 -12.93 -22.51
N PRO A 192 -3.96 -13.44 -23.76
CA PRO A 192 -4.75 -14.63 -24.07
C PRO A 192 -4.21 -15.86 -23.32
N ILE A 193 -5.13 -16.63 -22.75
CA ILE A 193 -4.82 -17.92 -22.15
C ILE A 193 -4.56 -18.94 -23.25
N VAL A 194 -3.46 -19.70 -23.14
CA VAL A 194 -3.06 -20.74 -24.11
C VAL A 194 -3.04 -22.15 -23.50
N GLU A 195 -2.96 -22.25 -22.17
CA GLU A 195 -2.95 -23.49 -21.40
C GLU A 195 -3.70 -23.29 -20.08
N VAL A 196 -4.39 -24.30 -19.61
CA VAL A 196 -4.91 -24.37 -18.22
C VAL A 196 -4.36 -25.62 -17.57
N ARG A 197 -3.50 -25.45 -16.57
CA ARG A 197 -2.97 -26.55 -15.76
C ARG A 197 -3.91 -26.78 -14.58
N VAL A 198 -4.08 -28.05 -14.18
CA VAL A 198 -4.88 -28.41 -13.03
C VAL A 198 -4.03 -29.32 -12.13
N ASP A 199 -3.91 -28.94 -10.86
CA ASP A 199 -3.14 -29.70 -9.88
C ASP A 199 -3.81 -31.02 -9.50
N GLU A 200 -3.00 -32.01 -9.11
CA GLU A 200 -3.52 -33.23 -8.51
C GLU A 200 -4.11 -32.91 -7.13
N PRO A 201 -5.23 -33.61 -6.75
CA PRO A 201 -5.81 -33.40 -5.43
C PRO A 201 -4.85 -33.90 -4.34
N GLU A 202 -4.72 -33.15 -3.25
CA GLU A 202 -3.86 -33.47 -2.11
C GLU A 202 -4.29 -34.72 -1.35
N HIS A 203 -5.60 -35.08 -1.42
CA HIS A 203 -6.16 -36.23 -0.77
C HIS A 203 -6.91 -37.15 -1.75
N THR A 204 -6.97 -38.44 -1.40
CA THR A 204 -7.82 -39.38 -2.11
C THR A 204 -9.28 -38.96 -2.03
N VAL A 205 -9.96 -38.93 -3.18
CA VAL A 205 -11.37 -38.57 -3.27
C VAL A 205 -12.23 -39.79 -2.89
N TYR A 206 -12.90 -39.70 -1.76
CA TYR A 206 -13.86 -40.73 -1.32
C TYR A 206 -15.31 -40.28 -1.56
N THR A 207 -16.23 -41.24 -1.59
CA THR A 207 -17.66 -40.90 -1.67
C THR A 207 -18.08 -40.06 -0.47
N GLY A 208 -18.68 -38.90 -0.75
CA GLY A 208 -19.15 -37.95 0.24
C GLY A 208 -18.12 -36.93 0.73
N THR A 209 -16.82 -37.14 0.48
CA THR A 209 -15.78 -36.11 0.77
C THR A 209 -15.66 -35.11 -0.35
N SER A 210 -15.09 -33.94 -0.02
CA SER A 210 -14.81 -32.89 -0.97
C SER A 210 -13.32 -32.52 -0.87
N VAL A 211 -12.66 -32.35 -2.01
CA VAL A 211 -11.24 -31.93 -2.10
C VAL A 211 -11.15 -30.70 -3.01
N PRO A 212 -10.31 -29.71 -2.70
CA PRO A 212 -10.06 -28.60 -3.60
C PRO A 212 -9.21 -29.04 -4.80
N LEU A 213 -9.48 -28.49 -5.98
CA LEU A 213 -8.57 -28.46 -7.11
C LEU A 213 -8.18 -27.02 -7.40
N ARG A 214 -6.95 -26.81 -7.82
CA ARG A 214 -6.47 -25.52 -8.31
C ARG A 214 -6.25 -25.61 -9.81
N ALA A 215 -6.56 -24.52 -10.50
CA ALA A 215 -6.31 -24.37 -11.92
C ALA A 215 -5.48 -23.11 -12.17
N HIS A 216 -4.49 -23.23 -13.03
CA HIS A 216 -3.54 -22.21 -13.38
C HIS A 216 -3.71 -21.85 -14.85
N PRO A 217 -4.44 -20.75 -15.19
CA PRO A 217 -4.52 -20.23 -16.54
C PRO A 217 -3.18 -19.63 -16.96
N ILE A 218 -2.55 -20.19 -17.99
CA ILE A 218 -1.21 -19.79 -18.47
C ILE A 218 -1.36 -19.00 -19.75
N THR A 219 -0.73 -17.83 -19.78
CA THR A 219 -0.70 -16.93 -20.93
C THR A 219 0.26 -17.42 -22.03
N ASP A 220 0.22 -16.78 -23.20
CA ASP A 220 1.14 -17.00 -24.31
C ASP A 220 2.61 -16.64 -23.98
N PHE A 221 2.87 -15.92 -22.87
CA PHE A 221 4.23 -15.69 -22.33
C PHE A 221 4.69 -16.77 -21.36
N GLY A 222 3.79 -17.68 -20.96
CA GLY A 222 4.10 -18.75 -20.03
C GLY A 222 3.87 -18.41 -18.55
N ASN A 223 3.42 -17.19 -18.25
CA ASN A 223 3.06 -16.76 -16.91
C ASN A 223 1.60 -17.13 -16.58
N GLU A 224 1.31 -17.34 -15.32
CA GLU A 224 -0.07 -17.52 -14.84
C GLU A 224 -0.79 -16.17 -14.85
N ARG A 225 -2.06 -16.15 -15.32
CA ARG A 225 -2.97 -15.02 -15.17
C ARG A 225 -4.04 -15.36 -14.15
N THR A 226 -3.80 -14.99 -12.91
CA THR A 226 -4.66 -15.29 -11.76
C THR A 226 -6.00 -14.57 -11.82
N SER A 227 -6.08 -13.40 -12.52
CA SER A 227 -7.32 -12.66 -12.80
C SER A 227 -8.28 -13.37 -13.76
N ALA A 228 -7.81 -14.39 -14.51
CA ALA A 228 -8.63 -15.09 -15.48
C ALA A 228 -9.70 -15.95 -14.80
N GLU A 229 -10.96 -15.76 -15.19
CA GLU A 229 -12.05 -16.60 -14.69
C GLU A 229 -11.88 -18.05 -15.10
N VAL A 230 -12.12 -18.97 -14.15
CA VAL A 230 -12.11 -20.42 -14.36
C VAL A 230 -13.50 -21.01 -14.11
N GLU A 231 -14.08 -21.59 -15.15
CA GLU A 231 -15.29 -22.40 -15.05
C GLU A 231 -14.96 -23.86 -14.81
N TRP A 232 -15.60 -24.48 -13.83
CA TRP A 232 -15.38 -25.88 -13.50
C TRP A 232 -16.55 -26.76 -13.93
N VAL A 233 -16.26 -27.85 -14.63
CA VAL A 233 -17.26 -28.80 -15.11
C VAL A 233 -16.81 -30.24 -14.88
N SER A 234 -17.72 -31.09 -14.38
CA SER A 234 -17.50 -32.54 -14.36
C SER A 234 -18.14 -33.21 -15.57
N ARG A 235 -17.38 -34.00 -16.31
CA ARG A 235 -17.91 -34.84 -17.40
C ARG A 235 -18.66 -36.08 -16.92
N ASN A 236 -18.52 -36.41 -15.61
CA ASN A 236 -19.10 -37.57 -14.97
C ASN A 236 -19.76 -37.18 -13.63
N PRO A 237 -20.81 -36.34 -13.61
CA PRO A 237 -21.39 -35.78 -12.37
C PRO A 237 -22.06 -36.83 -11.47
N GLU A 238 -22.33 -38.03 -12.00
CA GLU A 238 -22.81 -39.20 -11.24
C GLU A 238 -21.69 -39.88 -10.44
N VAL A 239 -20.41 -39.63 -10.78
CA VAL A 239 -19.21 -40.12 -10.08
C VAL A 239 -18.60 -39.04 -9.21
N ALA A 240 -18.39 -37.86 -9.76
CA ALA A 240 -17.86 -36.71 -9.02
C ALA A 240 -18.52 -35.41 -9.53
N ARG A 241 -18.84 -34.51 -8.61
CA ARG A 241 -19.33 -33.14 -8.90
C ARG A 241 -18.28 -32.13 -8.53
N VAL A 242 -18.22 -31.02 -9.24
CA VAL A 242 -17.34 -29.89 -8.93
C VAL A 242 -18.17 -28.64 -8.67
N THR A 243 -17.75 -27.82 -7.72
CA THR A 243 -18.34 -26.49 -7.45
C THR A 243 -17.74 -25.44 -8.40
N SER A 244 -18.33 -24.25 -8.45
CA SER A 244 -17.76 -23.10 -9.20
C SER A 244 -16.39 -22.65 -8.65
N THR A 245 -16.05 -23.04 -7.43
CA THR A 245 -14.79 -22.73 -6.76
C THR A 245 -13.77 -23.87 -6.79
N GLY A 246 -13.98 -24.89 -7.62
CA GLY A 246 -13.03 -26.00 -7.81
C GLY A 246 -13.11 -27.14 -6.79
N TYR A 247 -14.04 -27.13 -5.81
CA TYR A 247 -14.18 -28.26 -4.88
C TYR A 247 -14.84 -29.45 -5.56
N VAL A 248 -14.13 -30.58 -5.61
CA VAL A 248 -14.61 -31.84 -6.18
C VAL A 248 -15.16 -32.73 -5.08
N ARG A 249 -16.45 -33.05 -5.17
CA ARG A 249 -17.14 -33.96 -4.28
C ARG A 249 -17.35 -35.34 -4.90
N GLY A 250 -16.85 -36.38 -4.25
CA GLY A 250 -17.14 -37.78 -4.62
C GLY A 250 -18.61 -38.14 -4.42
N VAL A 251 -19.26 -38.69 -5.46
CA VAL A 251 -20.70 -39.09 -5.44
C VAL A 251 -20.84 -40.60 -5.40
N SER A 252 -20.15 -41.32 -6.28
CA SER A 252 -20.15 -42.79 -6.33
C SER A 252 -18.78 -43.29 -6.79
N PRO A 253 -18.37 -44.53 -6.39
CA PRO A 253 -17.12 -45.08 -6.85
C PRO A 253 -17.01 -45.16 -8.36
N GLY A 254 -15.84 -44.77 -8.92
CA GLY A 254 -15.61 -44.76 -10.36
C GLY A 254 -14.54 -43.74 -10.77
N ASN A 255 -14.45 -43.49 -12.07
CA ASN A 255 -13.54 -42.50 -12.62
C ASN A 255 -14.33 -41.31 -13.20
N ALA A 256 -13.90 -40.12 -12.89
CA ALA A 256 -14.45 -38.86 -13.42
C ALA A 256 -13.36 -38.03 -14.09
N THR A 257 -13.75 -37.22 -15.05
CA THR A 257 -12.92 -36.18 -15.63
C THR A 257 -13.47 -34.82 -15.21
N ILE A 258 -12.69 -34.05 -14.50
CA ILE A 258 -12.97 -32.66 -14.15
C ILE A 258 -12.29 -31.77 -15.19
N VAL A 259 -12.98 -30.73 -15.62
CA VAL A 259 -12.52 -29.75 -16.61
C VAL A 259 -12.49 -28.39 -15.94
N ALA A 260 -11.39 -27.72 -16.06
CA ALA A 260 -11.25 -26.28 -15.81
C ALA A 260 -11.21 -25.56 -17.17
N LEU A 261 -12.07 -24.61 -17.37
CA LEU A 261 -12.20 -23.87 -18.63
C LEU A 261 -11.93 -22.38 -18.37
N SER A 262 -10.97 -21.79 -19.08
CA SER A 262 -10.69 -20.36 -19.03
C SER A 262 -10.56 -19.85 -20.45
N GLU A 263 -11.34 -18.82 -20.83
CA GLU A 263 -11.36 -18.20 -22.17
C GLU A 263 -11.47 -19.21 -23.34
N GLY A 264 -12.14 -20.35 -23.11
CA GLY A 264 -12.28 -21.40 -24.13
C GLY A 264 -11.13 -22.41 -24.18
N VAL A 265 -10.10 -22.27 -23.34
CA VAL A 265 -9.01 -23.23 -23.17
C VAL A 265 -9.34 -24.20 -22.04
N GLU A 266 -9.25 -25.52 -22.33
CA GLU A 266 -9.58 -26.56 -21.33
C GLU A 266 -8.32 -27.15 -20.70
N GLY A 267 -8.29 -27.15 -19.33
CA GLY A 267 -7.45 -28.02 -18.53
C GLY A 267 -8.27 -29.22 -18.03
N THR A 268 -7.69 -30.40 -17.88
CA THR A 268 -8.42 -31.59 -17.44
C THR A 268 -7.66 -32.38 -16.39
N MET A 269 -8.39 -32.80 -15.33
CA MET A 269 -7.91 -33.69 -14.28
C MET A 269 -8.74 -34.97 -14.25
N ARG A 270 -8.08 -36.14 -14.18
CA ARG A 270 -8.75 -37.43 -14.00
C ARG A 270 -8.73 -37.80 -12.52
N ILE A 271 -9.91 -38.04 -11.96
CA ILE A 271 -10.09 -38.38 -10.56
C ILE A 271 -10.70 -39.77 -10.42
N GLN A 272 -10.12 -40.58 -9.55
CA GLN A 272 -10.72 -41.83 -9.10
C GLN A 272 -11.46 -41.59 -7.78
N VAL A 273 -12.75 -41.85 -7.75
CA VAL A 273 -13.54 -41.83 -6.52
C VAL A 273 -13.61 -43.24 -5.94
N LEU A 274 -13.23 -43.39 -4.68
CA LEU A 274 -13.27 -44.64 -3.94
C LEU A 274 -14.46 -44.68 -2.96
N GLU A 275 -14.85 -45.87 -2.51
CA GLU A 275 -15.82 -45.97 -1.42
C GLU A 275 -15.22 -45.44 -0.12
N ASN A 276 -15.95 -44.61 0.60
CA ASN A 276 -15.47 -44.05 1.87
C ASN A 276 -15.38 -45.15 2.95
N PRO A 277 -14.16 -45.45 3.44
CA PRO A 277 -13.96 -46.51 4.43
C PRO A 277 -14.33 -46.04 5.84
N VAL A 278 -14.42 -44.74 6.12
CA VAL A 278 -14.58 -44.17 7.48
C VAL A 278 -15.91 -44.62 8.10
N ARG A 279 -15.87 -45.06 9.35
CA ARG A 279 -17.04 -45.45 10.14
C ARG A 279 -17.15 -44.70 11.46
N SER A 280 -16.05 -44.12 11.95
CA SER A 280 -16.05 -43.20 13.09
C SER A 280 -15.05 -42.09 12.89
N LEU A 281 -15.38 -40.93 13.45
CA LEU A 281 -14.50 -39.76 13.52
C LEU A 281 -14.47 -39.29 14.97
N GLU A 282 -13.30 -39.04 15.48
CA GLU A 282 -13.07 -38.34 16.74
C GLU A 282 -12.53 -36.93 16.42
N LEU A 283 -13.05 -35.92 17.09
CA LEU A 283 -12.62 -34.55 16.95
C LEU A 283 -12.44 -33.93 18.32
N ARG A 284 -11.25 -33.38 18.59
CA ARG A 284 -10.96 -32.68 19.83
C ARG A 284 -9.96 -31.57 19.59
N PRO A 285 -10.05 -30.43 20.28
CA PRO A 285 -8.97 -29.45 20.30
C PRO A 285 -7.82 -29.94 21.15
N VAL A 286 -6.61 -29.47 20.87
CA VAL A 286 -5.44 -29.69 21.74
C VAL A 286 -5.66 -29.06 23.11
N ASP A 287 -6.24 -27.84 23.13
CA ASP A 287 -6.76 -27.16 24.32
C ASP A 287 -8.21 -26.71 24.05
N PRO A 288 -9.17 -26.96 24.95
CA PRO A 288 -10.56 -26.53 24.79
C PRO A 288 -10.80 -25.06 25.10
N THR A 289 -9.78 -24.33 25.54
CA THR A 289 -9.85 -22.90 25.90
C THR A 289 -8.81 -22.11 25.13
N ALA A 290 -9.16 -20.89 24.72
CA ALA A 290 -8.29 -19.95 23.99
C ALA A 290 -8.66 -18.51 24.35
N ARG A 291 -7.77 -17.58 24.08
CA ARG A 291 -8.10 -16.16 23.95
C ARG A 291 -8.48 -15.86 22.52
N THR A 292 -9.15 -14.73 22.28
CA THR A 292 -9.35 -14.24 20.92
C THR A 292 -8.00 -14.08 20.22
N GLY A 293 -7.90 -14.58 18.98
CA GLY A 293 -6.68 -14.56 18.19
C GLY A 293 -5.69 -15.71 18.47
N ASP A 294 -5.88 -16.50 19.52
CA ASP A 294 -5.08 -17.73 19.68
C ASP A 294 -5.49 -18.73 18.62
N VAL A 295 -4.51 -19.37 17.99
CA VAL A 295 -4.71 -20.45 17.01
C VAL A 295 -4.67 -21.79 17.71
N LEU A 296 -5.79 -22.50 17.69
CA LEU A 296 -5.90 -23.85 18.25
C LEU A 296 -5.88 -24.89 17.14
N ARG A 297 -5.15 -25.97 17.36
CA ARG A 297 -5.16 -27.14 16.47
C ARG A 297 -6.25 -28.13 16.89
N LEU A 298 -7.01 -28.63 15.90
CA LEU A 298 -7.97 -29.70 16.06
C LEU A 298 -7.31 -31.02 15.69
N GLU A 299 -7.32 -31.96 16.62
CA GLU A 299 -6.97 -33.36 16.33
C GLU A 299 -8.21 -34.09 15.81
N ALA A 300 -8.14 -34.57 14.58
CA ALA A 300 -9.19 -35.38 13.97
C ALA A 300 -8.66 -36.78 13.63
N VAL A 301 -9.31 -37.81 14.12
CA VAL A 301 -8.92 -39.19 13.86
C VAL A 301 -10.08 -39.96 13.23
N ALA A 302 -9.96 -40.24 11.93
CA ALA A 302 -10.90 -41.03 11.17
C ALA A 302 -10.52 -42.51 11.23
N ARG A 303 -11.50 -43.44 11.48
CA ARG A 303 -11.25 -44.87 11.53
C ARG A 303 -12.24 -45.65 10.67
N ASP A 304 -11.77 -46.75 10.09
CA ASP A 304 -12.58 -47.68 9.32
C ASP A 304 -13.35 -48.69 10.24
N ALA A 305 -14.02 -49.67 9.63
CA ALA A 305 -14.80 -50.70 10.34
C ALA A 305 -13.92 -51.68 11.15
N GLY A 306 -12.63 -51.78 10.82
CA GLY A 306 -11.63 -52.57 11.57
C GLY A 306 -11.06 -51.81 12.76
N GLY A 307 -11.25 -50.52 12.84
CA GLY A 307 -10.66 -49.60 13.82
C GLY A 307 -9.31 -49.06 13.39
N ASP A 308 -8.86 -49.36 12.16
CA ASP A 308 -7.62 -48.83 11.61
C ASP A 308 -7.80 -47.33 11.21
N VAL A 309 -6.73 -46.54 11.38
CA VAL A 309 -6.74 -45.13 11.04
C VAL A 309 -6.74 -44.94 9.52
N VAL A 310 -7.54 -44.01 9.04
CA VAL A 310 -7.60 -43.59 7.65
C VAL A 310 -6.96 -42.19 7.56
N ASP A 311 -5.66 -42.16 7.21
CA ASP A 311 -4.87 -40.96 7.24
C ASP A 311 -5.10 -40.04 6.01
N ASP A 312 -5.28 -40.64 4.82
CA ASP A 312 -5.48 -39.91 3.58
C ASP A 312 -6.99 -39.66 3.32
N ILE A 313 -7.58 -38.75 4.10
CA ILE A 313 -8.98 -38.37 3.93
C ILE A 313 -9.17 -36.86 4.13
N ALA A 314 -9.72 -36.20 3.15
CA ALA A 314 -10.10 -34.81 3.26
C ALA A 314 -11.22 -34.64 4.30
N LEU A 315 -10.98 -33.77 5.26
CA LEU A 315 -11.96 -33.37 6.27
C LEU A 315 -12.55 -32.00 5.87
N THR A 316 -13.82 -31.84 6.17
CA THR A 316 -14.46 -30.52 6.07
C THR A 316 -14.88 -30.06 7.45
N TYR A 317 -14.61 -28.79 7.74
CA TYR A 317 -14.92 -28.19 9.03
C TYR A 317 -16.01 -27.12 8.89
N SER A 318 -16.78 -26.97 9.95
CA SER A 318 -17.72 -25.85 10.11
C SER A 318 -17.74 -25.40 11.56
N VAL A 319 -17.97 -24.11 11.78
CA VAL A 319 -18.03 -23.51 13.10
C VAL A 319 -19.30 -22.69 13.26
N ALA A 320 -19.90 -22.75 14.45
CA ALA A 320 -21.02 -21.90 14.82
C ALA A 320 -20.87 -21.49 16.29
N SER A 321 -21.30 -20.26 16.62
CA SER A 321 -21.41 -19.84 18.03
C SER A 321 -22.51 -20.68 18.71
N ASP A 322 -22.22 -21.21 19.90
CA ASP A 322 -23.21 -21.95 20.69
C ASP A 322 -24.06 -20.98 21.53
N ALA A 323 -25.23 -20.63 21.03
CA ALA A 323 -26.18 -19.74 21.71
C ALA A 323 -26.87 -20.37 22.92
N THR A 324 -26.62 -21.67 23.21
CA THR A 324 -27.28 -22.40 24.31
C THR A 324 -26.62 -22.23 25.66
N VAL A 325 -25.46 -21.55 25.73
CA VAL A 325 -24.76 -21.28 26.99
C VAL A 325 -25.43 -20.06 27.67
N GLU A 326 -26.19 -20.33 28.73
CA GLU A 326 -26.90 -19.30 29.50
C GLU A 326 -25.91 -18.28 30.11
N GLY A 327 -26.21 -16.99 29.97
CA GLY A 327 -25.60 -15.91 30.73
C GLY A 327 -24.93 -14.79 29.96
N ARG A 328 -25.00 -14.72 28.65
CA ARG A 328 -24.53 -13.56 27.85
C ARG A 328 -25.65 -12.90 27.08
N GLU A 329 -26.19 -11.83 27.67
CA GLU A 329 -26.91 -10.78 26.95
C GLU A 329 -25.89 -9.96 26.15
N GLY A 330 -25.54 -10.44 24.98
CA GLY A 330 -24.79 -9.69 23.98
C GLY A 330 -25.48 -9.93 22.66
N SER A 331 -26.11 -8.92 22.11
CA SER A 331 -26.71 -8.94 20.78
C SER A 331 -25.72 -9.54 19.78
N VAL A 332 -26.08 -10.69 19.19
CA VAL A 332 -25.42 -11.18 17.99
C VAL A 332 -25.64 -10.13 16.92
N SER A 333 -24.66 -9.23 16.73
CA SER A 333 -24.65 -8.39 15.55
C SER A 333 -24.57 -9.32 14.32
N SER A 334 -25.28 -8.97 13.29
CA SER A 334 -25.53 -9.73 12.04
C SER A 334 -24.29 -9.83 11.11
N GLY A 335 -23.08 -9.97 11.66
CA GLY A 335 -21.86 -10.20 10.91
C GLY A 335 -21.28 -11.56 11.28
N GLY A 336 -21.21 -12.48 10.37
CA GLY A 336 -20.54 -13.77 10.34
C GLY A 336 -20.25 -14.55 11.65
N PRO A 337 -19.84 -15.79 11.61
CA PRO A 337 -19.35 -16.49 12.78
C PRO A 337 -18.12 -15.73 13.31
N GLY A 338 -18.10 -15.34 14.58
CA GLY A 338 -16.95 -14.68 15.22
C GLY A 338 -15.73 -15.60 15.38
N ALA A 339 -15.67 -16.71 14.64
CA ALA A 339 -14.58 -17.66 14.61
C ALA A 339 -14.52 -18.36 13.24
N PHE A 340 -13.33 -18.89 12.91
CA PHE A 340 -13.05 -19.62 11.69
C PHE A 340 -12.36 -20.95 12.02
N VAL A 341 -12.57 -21.95 11.16
CA VAL A 341 -11.78 -23.17 11.13
C VAL A 341 -11.26 -23.34 9.72
N TYR A 342 -9.96 -23.44 9.59
CA TYR A 342 -9.27 -23.60 8.32
C TYR A 342 -9.21 -25.08 7.92
N GLU A 343 -8.85 -25.35 6.67
CA GLU A 343 -8.77 -26.72 6.13
C GLU A 343 -7.72 -27.59 6.86
N ASP A 344 -6.65 -26.98 7.37
CA ASP A 344 -5.61 -27.61 8.18
C ASP A 344 -6.05 -27.96 9.60
N GLY A 345 -7.32 -27.69 9.97
CA GLY A 345 -7.87 -27.92 11.29
C GLY A 345 -7.50 -26.86 12.32
N SER A 346 -6.90 -25.74 11.92
CA SER A 346 -6.68 -24.62 12.84
C SER A 346 -7.97 -23.83 13.07
N PHE A 347 -8.24 -23.53 14.34
CA PHE A 347 -9.36 -22.71 14.78
C PHE A 347 -8.82 -21.39 15.32
N VAL A 348 -9.47 -20.27 14.96
CA VAL A 348 -9.24 -18.96 15.56
C VAL A 348 -10.56 -18.23 15.76
N ALA A 349 -10.70 -17.53 16.88
CA ALA A 349 -11.87 -16.70 17.17
C ALA A 349 -11.48 -15.22 17.26
N ALA A 350 -12.27 -14.37 16.62
CA ALA A 350 -12.18 -12.92 16.73
C ALA A 350 -13.03 -12.36 17.90
N ARG A 351 -13.90 -13.17 18.49
CA ARG A 351 -14.79 -12.73 19.60
C ARG A 351 -14.84 -13.78 20.69
N PRO A 352 -14.98 -13.36 21.96
CA PRO A 352 -15.15 -14.28 23.06
C PRO A 352 -16.51 -15.01 22.95
N GLY A 353 -16.54 -16.28 23.32
CA GLY A 353 -17.77 -17.09 23.25
C GLY A 353 -17.51 -18.58 23.40
N VAL A 354 -18.56 -19.37 23.25
CA VAL A 354 -18.48 -20.81 23.09
C VAL A 354 -18.80 -21.14 21.65
N TYR A 355 -17.94 -21.92 21.01
CA TYR A 355 -18.02 -22.29 19.62
C TYR A 355 -18.15 -23.81 19.48
N ARG A 356 -19.14 -24.23 18.70
CA ARG A 356 -19.32 -25.61 18.26
C ARG A 356 -18.60 -25.81 16.95
N VAL A 357 -17.59 -26.66 16.94
CA VAL A 357 -16.87 -27.06 15.73
C VAL A 357 -17.33 -28.45 15.33
N VAL A 358 -17.66 -28.63 14.06
CA VAL A 358 -18.04 -29.91 13.47
C VAL A 358 -17.03 -30.26 12.38
N GLY A 359 -16.34 -31.40 12.53
CA GLY A 359 -15.52 -32.01 11.50
C GLY A 359 -16.29 -33.14 10.81
N SER A 360 -16.13 -33.31 9.51
CA SER A 360 -16.83 -34.31 8.71
C SER A 360 -15.92 -35.03 7.74
N ALA A 361 -15.99 -36.35 7.71
CA ALA A 361 -15.37 -37.24 6.73
C ALA A 361 -16.46 -37.85 5.84
N GLY A 362 -17.01 -37.06 4.93
CA GLY A 362 -18.17 -37.43 4.13
C GLY A 362 -19.47 -37.40 4.94
N THR A 363 -20.06 -38.58 5.23
CA THR A 363 -21.30 -38.69 6.02
C THR A 363 -21.07 -38.95 7.50
N VAL A 364 -19.82 -39.17 7.90
CA VAL A 364 -19.42 -39.39 9.32
C VAL A 364 -18.93 -38.05 9.85
N SER A 365 -19.50 -37.59 10.98
CA SER A 365 -19.10 -36.33 11.60
C SER A 365 -18.88 -36.52 13.10
N ALA A 366 -18.07 -35.62 13.65
CA ALA A 366 -17.85 -35.43 15.08
C ALA A 366 -17.90 -33.93 15.41
N GLU A 367 -18.23 -33.62 16.66
CA GLU A 367 -18.27 -32.25 17.13
C GLU A 367 -17.49 -32.06 18.42
N THR A 368 -17.00 -30.84 18.62
CA THR A 368 -16.36 -30.41 19.86
C THR A 368 -16.78 -28.98 20.20
N LEU A 369 -16.57 -28.59 21.47
CA LEU A 369 -16.81 -27.24 21.95
C LEU A 369 -15.46 -26.58 22.30
N ILE A 370 -15.31 -25.32 21.90
CA ILE A 370 -14.16 -24.48 22.24
C ILE A 370 -14.68 -23.24 22.94
N THR A 371 -14.11 -22.90 24.10
CA THR A 371 -14.40 -21.67 24.83
C THR A 371 -13.31 -20.66 24.52
N THR A 372 -13.70 -19.46 24.08
CA THR A 372 -12.78 -18.36 23.81
C THR A 372 -13.06 -17.21 24.75
N GLU A 373 -12.03 -16.73 25.42
CA GLU A 373 -12.04 -15.54 26.26
C GLU A 373 -11.46 -14.35 25.51
N ARG A 374 -11.77 -13.12 25.97
CA ARG A 374 -11.17 -11.94 25.37
C ARG A 374 -9.66 -11.93 25.64
N ARG A 375 -8.86 -11.54 24.64
CA ARG A 375 -7.47 -11.18 24.82
C ARG A 375 -7.39 -9.81 25.51
N GLU A 376 -6.67 -9.74 26.60
CA GLU A 376 -6.46 -8.51 27.35
C GLU A 376 -4.98 -8.13 27.23
N VAL A 377 -4.66 -7.27 26.26
CA VAL A 377 -3.29 -6.79 25.96
C VAL A 377 -3.22 -5.27 25.89
N GLU A 378 -4.34 -4.57 26.12
CA GLU A 378 -4.40 -3.11 26.03
C GLU A 378 -3.51 -2.46 27.11
N GLN A 379 -2.62 -1.56 26.67
CA GLN A 379 -1.72 -0.78 27.52
C GLN A 379 -1.90 0.71 27.22
N GLU A 380 -1.60 1.55 28.20
CA GLU A 380 -1.50 3.00 27.96
C GLU A 380 -0.18 3.32 27.27
N ILE A 381 -0.18 4.35 26.42
CA ILE A 381 1.02 4.92 25.79
C ILE A 381 1.13 6.38 26.21
N ALA A 382 2.29 6.77 26.71
CA ALA A 382 2.57 8.11 27.14
C ALA A 382 3.44 8.85 26.13
N GLU A 383 3.16 10.13 25.92
CA GLU A 383 4.10 11.05 25.28
C GLU A 383 5.22 11.38 26.27
N LEU A 384 6.48 11.15 25.87
CA LEU A 384 7.66 11.57 26.60
C LEU A 384 8.12 12.94 26.12
N GLY A 385 8.25 13.13 24.81
CA GLY A 385 8.72 14.37 24.22
C GLY A 385 8.37 14.51 22.74
N GLN A 386 8.61 15.70 22.20
CA GLN A 386 8.41 16.02 20.79
C GLN A 386 9.54 16.88 20.23
N GLY A 387 10.11 16.47 19.09
CA GLY A 387 10.95 17.28 18.22
C GLY A 387 10.12 17.91 17.11
N LEU A 388 9.49 19.07 17.40
CA LEU A 388 8.52 19.69 16.49
C LEU A 388 9.18 20.17 15.17
N VAL A 389 8.65 19.73 14.04
CA VAL A 389 8.92 20.26 12.70
C VAL A 389 7.61 20.73 12.10
N SER A 390 7.45 22.04 11.91
CA SER A 390 6.18 22.65 11.46
C SER A 390 6.31 23.54 10.21
N HIS A 391 7.49 23.57 9.60
CA HIS A 391 7.76 24.41 8.44
C HIS A 391 7.61 23.67 7.11
N HIS A 392 7.87 22.37 7.13
CA HIS A 392 7.79 21.44 6.02
C HIS A 392 7.27 20.09 6.54
N PRO A 393 6.61 19.29 5.70
CA PRO A 393 6.33 17.92 6.05
C PRO A 393 7.61 17.15 6.35
N SER A 394 7.61 16.36 7.43
CA SER A 394 8.68 15.42 7.74
C SER A 394 8.52 14.13 6.90
N SER A 395 9.56 13.32 6.86
CA SER A 395 9.56 12.00 6.23
C SER A 395 10.12 10.94 7.17
N ASP A 396 10.88 9.97 6.70
CA ASP A 396 11.35 8.87 7.52
C ASP A 396 12.39 9.28 8.56
N LEU A 397 12.64 8.38 9.51
CA LEU A 397 13.57 8.59 10.61
C LEU A 397 14.52 7.41 10.77
N TRP A 398 15.66 7.67 11.43
CA TRP A 398 16.54 6.63 11.95
C TRP A 398 17.08 7.01 13.31
N VAL A 399 16.92 6.11 14.30
CA VAL A 399 17.38 6.31 15.68
C VAL A 399 18.56 5.38 15.95
N PHE A 400 19.62 5.91 16.54
CA PHE A 400 20.86 5.17 16.77
C PHE A 400 21.67 5.73 17.92
N GLN A 401 22.59 4.92 18.48
CA GLN A 401 23.60 5.40 19.42
C GLN A 401 24.82 5.92 18.66
N GLY A 402 25.20 7.15 18.90
CA GLY A 402 26.37 7.76 18.33
C GLY A 402 27.68 7.25 18.95
N ALA A 403 28.81 7.48 18.26
CA ALA A 403 30.15 7.11 18.74
C ALA A 403 30.55 7.77 20.07
N ASP A 404 29.90 8.87 20.43
CA ASP A 404 30.03 9.57 21.72
C ASP A 404 29.24 8.96 22.87
N GLY A 405 28.42 7.91 22.57
CA GLY A 405 27.57 7.19 23.52
C GLY A 405 26.25 7.89 23.86
N ARG A 406 25.88 8.92 23.11
CA ARG A 406 24.58 9.58 23.17
C ARG A 406 23.65 9.01 22.11
N ASP A 407 22.37 9.19 22.29
CA ASP A 407 21.37 8.69 21.35
C ASP A 407 20.87 9.83 20.45
N TYR A 408 20.70 9.52 19.16
CA TYR A 408 20.33 10.48 18.15
C TYR A 408 19.18 9.95 17.28
N ALA A 409 18.33 10.87 16.82
CA ALA A 409 17.33 10.62 15.79
C ALA A 409 17.56 11.57 14.62
N TYR A 410 17.75 11.01 13.42
CA TYR A 410 17.76 11.78 12.19
C TYR A 410 16.42 11.67 11.51
N VAL A 411 15.88 12.82 11.05
CA VAL A 411 14.55 12.90 10.45
C VAL A 411 14.63 13.64 9.12
N GLY A 412 14.19 13.03 8.04
CA GLY A 412 14.12 13.63 6.73
C GLY A 412 12.94 14.59 6.54
N THR A 413 12.82 15.17 5.35
CA THR A 413 11.71 16.05 5.00
C THR A 413 11.13 15.74 3.62
N HIS A 414 9.82 15.88 3.50
CA HIS A 414 9.06 15.72 2.26
C HIS A 414 8.65 17.08 1.67
N SER A 415 8.13 17.08 0.45
CA SER A 415 7.40 18.19 -0.20
C SER A 415 8.07 19.57 -0.12
N GLY A 416 9.37 19.64 -0.43
CA GLY A 416 10.14 20.89 -0.54
C GLY A 416 10.96 21.23 0.69
N GLY A 417 11.08 20.34 1.67
CA GLY A 417 11.84 20.55 2.89
C GLY A 417 13.38 20.61 2.72
N GLN A 418 13.94 19.86 1.78
CA GLN A 418 15.37 19.87 1.43
C GLN A 418 16.34 19.58 2.60
N THR A 419 15.85 19.05 3.71
CA THR A 419 16.57 19.05 4.98
C THR A 419 16.47 17.71 5.69
N MET A 420 17.57 17.25 6.26
CA MET A 420 17.58 16.26 7.33
C MET A 420 17.86 16.98 8.65
N PHE A 421 17.06 16.72 9.66
CA PHE A 421 17.24 17.23 11.02
C PHE A 421 17.97 16.20 11.89
N ALA A 422 18.95 16.65 12.67
CA ALA A 422 19.65 15.84 13.66
C ALA A 422 19.18 16.23 15.08
N TRP A 423 18.61 15.28 15.80
CA TRP A 423 18.12 15.45 17.16
C TRP A 423 18.96 14.62 18.13
N ASP A 424 19.42 15.23 19.23
CA ASP A 424 19.90 14.51 20.40
C ASP A 424 18.68 14.08 21.22
N VAL A 425 18.50 12.78 21.38
CA VAL A 425 17.39 12.15 22.08
C VAL A 425 17.84 11.32 23.27
N THR A 426 19.06 11.58 23.78
CA THR A 426 19.61 10.93 24.96
C THR A 426 18.71 11.10 26.19
N ASP A 427 18.04 12.27 26.31
CA ASP A 427 16.90 12.44 27.19
C ASP A 427 15.63 12.41 26.34
N PRO A 428 14.89 11.29 26.32
CA PRO A 428 13.71 11.15 25.48
C PRO A 428 12.58 12.13 25.84
N SER A 429 12.64 12.77 27.03
CA SER A 429 11.67 13.79 27.44
C SER A 429 11.99 15.20 26.96
N ASP A 430 13.20 15.43 26.41
CA ASP A 430 13.66 16.75 25.92
C ASP A 430 14.50 16.57 24.63
N PRO A 431 13.89 16.17 23.49
CA PRO A 431 14.59 16.09 22.21
C PRO A 431 15.21 17.45 21.82
N VAL A 432 16.53 17.50 21.61
CA VAL A 432 17.25 18.73 21.29
C VAL A 432 17.70 18.72 19.84
N LEU A 433 17.22 19.65 19.02
CA LEU A 433 17.75 19.87 17.69
C LEU A 433 19.20 20.35 17.77
N THR A 434 20.14 19.55 17.30
CA THR A 434 21.58 19.85 17.33
C THR A 434 22.08 20.48 16.03
N ASP A 435 21.57 20.00 14.89
CA ASP A 435 21.96 20.50 13.57
C ASP A 435 20.92 20.15 12.50
N SER A 436 21.17 20.60 11.27
CA SER A 436 20.41 20.25 10.09
C SER A 436 21.29 20.25 8.85
N VAL A 437 21.12 19.24 7.99
CA VAL A 437 21.81 19.13 6.71
C VAL A 437 20.86 19.51 5.58
N VAL A 438 21.22 20.55 4.83
CA VAL A 438 20.43 21.04 3.69
C VAL A 438 21.10 20.61 2.38
N VAL A 439 20.32 19.99 1.49
CA VAL A 439 20.77 19.52 0.17
C VAL A 439 19.89 20.09 -0.95
N ASP A 440 20.39 20.10 -2.19
CA ASP A 440 19.57 20.47 -3.35
C ASP A 440 18.63 19.31 -3.69
N ALA A 441 17.45 19.31 -3.08
CA ALA A 441 16.42 18.29 -3.26
C ALA A 441 15.02 18.91 -3.16
N ARG A 442 14.00 18.25 -3.67
CA ARG A 442 12.60 18.50 -3.34
C ARG A 442 12.17 17.65 -2.13
N VAL A 443 12.74 16.46 -2.04
CA VAL A 443 12.45 15.47 -1.00
C VAL A 443 13.76 14.86 -0.52
N VAL A 444 13.92 14.77 0.79
CA VAL A 444 14.86 13.91 1.51
C VAL A 444 14.03 12.87 2.20
N ASN A 445 13.61 11.83 1.44
CA ASN A 445 12.58 10.90 1.89
C ASN A 445 13.07 9.98 2.99
N ASP A 446 14.26 9.43 2.82
CA ASP A 446 14.77 8.37 3.68
C ASP A 446 16.11 8.73 4.29
N VAL A 447 16.35 8.21 5.49
CA VAL A 447 17.60 8.35 6.27
C VAL A 447 17.96 6.99 6.85
N LYS A 448 19.20 6.53 6.60
CA LYS A 448 19.74 5.31 7.20
C LYS A 448 21.13 5.55 7.77
N VAL A 449 21.50 4.81 8.80
CA VAL A 449 22.80 4.88 9.45
C VAL A 449 23.41 3.47 9.46
N ASN A 450 24.71 3.36 9.19
CA ASN A 450 25.40 2.07 9.26
C ASN A 450 25.59 1.60 10.72
N ASP A 451 25.81 0.30 10.91
CA ASP A 451 25.89 -0.33 12.23
C ASP A 451 27.00 0.27 13.12
N GLU A 452 28.09 0.76 12.54
CA GLU A 452 29.18 1.42 13.26
C GLU A 452 28.85 2.87 13.66
N ALA A 453 27.71 3.40 13.26
CA ALA A 453 27.30 4.80 13.47
C ALA A 453 28.39 5.82 13.03
N THR A 454 29.00 5.56 11.88
CA THR A 454 30.03 6.41 11.29
C THR A 454 29.62 7.11 10.01
N ILE A 455 28.69 6.50 9.29
CA ILE A 455 28.13 7.00 8.03
C ILE A 455 26.59 7.01 8.12
N ALA A 456 26.01 8.14 7.75
CA ALA A 456 24.59 8.21 7.44
C ALA A 456 24.39 8.43 5.94
N ILE A 457 23.27 7.96 5.45
CA ILE A 457 22.83 8.17 4.06
C ILE A 457 21.48 8.87 4.09
N ILE A 458 21.33 9.88 3.25
CA ILE A 458 20.05 10.51 2.95
C ILE A 458 19.76 10.42 1.46
N THR A 459 18.52 10.18 1.13
CA THR A 459 18.06 10.11 -0.25
C THR A 459 17.78 11.50 -0.82
N ARG A 460 17.77 11.60 -2.14
CA ARG A 460 17.58 12.87 -2.82
C ARG A 460 16.74 12.72 -4.08
N GLU A 461 15.61 13.43 -4.09
CA GLU A 461 14.71 13.55 -5.24
C GLU A 461 14.48 15.02 -5.61
N GLY A 462 14.27 15.26 -6.90
CA GLY A 462 13.86 16.56 -7.41
C GLY A 462 14.89 17.67 -7.28
N ALA A 463 16.19 17.33 -7.35
CA ALA A 463 17.29 18.29 -7.37
C ALA A 463 17.14 19.29 -8.54
N SER A 464 17.46 20.56 -8.31
CA SER A 464 17.30 21.63 -9.28
C SER A 464 18.18 21.44 -10.53
N ASN A 465 19.32 20.77 -10.37
CA ASN A 465 20.26 20.42 -11.43
C ASN A 465 19.95 19.05 -12.08
N ARG A 466 18.89 18.33 -11.61
CA ARG A 466 18.53 16.98 -12.03
C ARG A 466 19.62 15.91 -11.80
N GLN A 467 20.48 16.14 -10.83
CA GLN A 467 21.46 15.18 -10.34
C GLN A 467 21.01 14.74 -8.95
N ASN A 468 20.07 13.81 -8.94
CA ASN A 468 19.55 13.19 -7.72
C ASN A 468 20.54 12.11 -7.22
N GLY A 469 20.10 11.21 -6.37
CA GLY A 469 20.88 10.08 -5.86
C GLY A 469 20.93 10.04 -4.34
N ILE A 470 22.05 9.63 -3.80
CA ILE A 470 22.27 9.55 -2.35
C ILE A 470 23.37 10.53 -1.92
N VAL A 471 23.27 11.01 -0.68
CA VAL A 471 24.27 11.83 -0.02
C VAL A 471 24.80 11.08 1.19
N LEU A 472 26.10 10.87 1.25
CA LEU A 472 26.78 10.25 2.38
C LEU A 472 27.25 11.32 3.35
N LEU A 473 26.96 11.11 4.62
CA LEU A 473 27.33 12.01 5.71
C LEU A 473 28.36 11.34 6.62
N ASP A 474 29.40 12.05 6.97
CA ASP A 474 30.30 11.71 8.09
C ASP A 474 29.57 12.09 9.38
N ILE A 475 29.30 11.11 10.22
CA ILE A 475 28.62 11.27 11.51
C ILE A 475 29.53 10.88 12.68
N SER A 476 30.87 11.02 12.51
CA SER A 476 31.85 10.89 13.61
C SER A 476 31.52 11.84 14.77
N ASP A 477 30.91 12.99 14.48
CA ASP A 477 30.23 13.86 15.43
C ASP A 477 28.73 13.83 15.10
N PRO A 478 27.93 12.93 15.72
CA PRO A 478 26.51 12.72 15.34
C PRO A 478 25.66 13.96 15.60
N ALA A 479 26.07 14.84 16.51
CA ALA A 479 25.38 16.11 16.75
C ALA A 479 25.55 17.10 15.58
N HIS A 480 26.59 16.94 14.75
CA HIS A 480 26.92 17.84 13.65
C HIS A 480 27.35 17.06 12.40
N PRO A 481 26.42 16.36 11.72
CA PRO A 481 26.68 15.57 10.53
C PRO A 481 27.20 16.45 9.38
N VAL A 482 28.19 15.96 8.62
CA VAL A 482 28.86 16.71 7.56
C VAL A 482 28.75 15.92 6.25
N ILE A 483 28.42 16.59 5.15
CA ILE A 483 28.39 15.94 3.82
C ILE A 483 29.82 15.48 3.49
N LEU A 484 29.99 14.18 3.29
CA LEU A 484 31.23 13.53 2.91
C LEU A 484 31.33 13.39 1.38
N SER A 485 30.29 12.86 0.75
CA SER A 485 30.25 12.69 -0.70
C SER A 485 28.79 12.61 -1.20
N GLU A 486 28.63 12.72 -2.51
CA GLU A 486 27.37 12.52 -3.21
C GLU A 486 27.57 11.48 -4.31
N TYR A 487 26.65 10.52 -4.44
CA TYR A 487 26.67 9.57 -5.54
C TYR A 487 25.46 9.77 -6.44
N THR A 488 25.71 10.17 -7.68
CA THR A 488 24.70 10.52 -8.68
C THR A 488 24.88 9.79 -10.01
N GLU A 489 26.01 9.07 -10.21
CA GLU A 489 26.42 8.56 -11.53
C GLU A 489 25.34 7.66 -12.18
N THR A 490 24.82 6.70 -11.41
CA THR A 490 23.77 5.78 -11.87
C THR A 490 22.40 6.03 -11.24
N LEU A 491 22.31 6.97 -10.27
CA LEU A 491 21.12 7.27 -9.48
C LEU A 491 20.51 8.65 -9.78
N SER A 492 20.83 9.25 -10.92
CA SER A 492 20.40 10.62 -11.24
C SER A 492 18.88 10.79 -11.43
N GLY A 493 18.13 9.71 -11.60
CA GLY A 493 16.67 9.73 -11.74
C GLY A 493 15.95 10.13 -10.44
N GLY A 494 16.52 9.83 -9.30
CA GLY A 494 15.96 9.97 -7.96
C GLY A 494 16.19 8.71 -7.15
N VAL A 495 16.25 8.85 -5.84
CA VAL A 495 16.28 7.73 -4.89
C VAL A 495 15.24 7.98 -3.84
N HIS A 496 14.25 7.10 -3.76
CA HIS A 496 13.14 7.20 -2.82
C HIS A 496 13.54 6.67 -1.45
N ASN A 497 13.88 5.39 -1.38
CA ASN A 497 14.32 4.71 -0.16
C ASN A 497 15.68 4.04 -0.33
N THR A 498 16.32 3.71 0.78
CA THR A 498 17.59 2.98 0.82
C THR A 498 17.60 1.99 1.98
N TYR A 499 18.47 1.00 1.90
CA TYR A 499 18.85 0.18 3.03
C TYR A 499 20.37 0.00 3.05
N ILE A 500 20.97 -0.06 4.24
CA ILE A 500 22.42 -0.21 4.38
C ILE A 500 22.74 -1.47 5.17
N VAL A 501 23.62 -2.31 4.64
CA VAL A 501 24.18 -3.48 5.32
C VAL A 501 25.66 -3.50 5.09
N ASP A 502 26.46 -3.49 6.16
CA ASP A 502 27.89 -3.37 6.09
C ASP A 502 28.33 -2.13 5.26
N ASP A 503 29.11 -2.35 4.21
CA ASP A 503 29.57 -1.33 3.26
C ASP A 503 28.71 -1.26 1.99
N LEU A 504 27.49 -1.81 1.98
CA LEU A 504 26.62 -1.84 0.82
C LEU A 504 25.33 -1.05 1.06
N VAL A 505 25.00 -0.20 0.10
CA VAL A 505 23.73 0.54 0.06
C VAL A 505 22.86 -0.03 -1.04
N TYR A 506 21.68 -0.47 -0.66
CA TYR A 506 20.62 -0.88 -1.58
C TYR A 506 19.71 0.31 -1.81
N ALA A 507 19.82 0.93 -2.99
CA ALA A 507 19.12 2.16 -3.33
C ALA A 507 18.00 1.90 -4.33
N ILE A 508 16.81 2.43 -4.04
CA ILE A 508 15.66 2.37 -4.93
C ILE A 508 15.72 3.53 -5.90
N HIS A 509 15.90 3.24 -7.17
CA HIS A 509 16.14 4.24 -8.20
C HIS A 509 14.87 4.53 -9.02
N ASP A 510 14.27 5.71 -8.84
CA ASP A 510 13.04 6.15 -9.52
C ASP A 510 13.15 6.20 -11.04
N GLY A 511 14.35 6.33 -11.57
CA GLY A 511 14.56 6.46 -13.02
C GLY A 511 14.56 5.13 -13.77
N THR A 512 15.04 4.04 -13.15
CA THR A 512 15.06 2.68 -13.74
C THR A 512 14.03 1.76 -13.11
N LEU A 513 13.55 2.12 -11.90
CA LEU A 513 12.65 1.32 -11.07
C LEU A 513 13.28 -0.03 -10.70
N ASP A 514 14.61 -0.01 -10.49
CA ASP A 514 15.43 -1.13 -10.08
C ASP A 514 16.12 -0.81 -8.75
N VAL A 515 16.48 -1.86 -8.00
CA VAL A 515 17.40 -1.77 -6.87
C VAL A 515 18.82 -1.63 -7.43
N HIS A 516 19.52 -0.58 -7.05
CA HIS A 516 20.94 -0.38 -7.33
C HIS A 516 21.76 -0.65 -6.07
N ILE A 517 22.80 -1.44 -6.16
CA ILE A 517 23.65 -1.82 -5.03
C ILE A 517 24.98 -1.08 -5.15
N ILE A 518 25.24 -0.23 -4.16
CA ILE A 518 26.37 0.70 -4.17
C ILE A 518 27.35 0.29 -3.06
N ASP A 519 28.60 0.02 -3.43
CA ASP A 519 29.71 -0.20 -2.50
C ASP A 519 30.22 1.15 -1.98
N ILE A 520 30.20 1.32 -0.67
CA ILE A 520 30.65 2.49 0.08
C ILE A 520 31.87 2.20 0.98
N SER A 521 32.60 1.10 0.76
CA SER A 521 33.81 0.78 1.50
C SER A 521 34.87 1.90 1.42
N ASP A 522 34.89 2.69 0.34
CA ASP A 522 35.50 4.02 0.27
C ASP A 522 34.39 5.07 0.16
N PRO A 523 33.86 5.57 1.29
CA PRO A 523 32.65 6.43 1.26
C PRO A 523 32.91 7.79 0.59
N ALA A 524 34.17 8.13 0.29
CA ALA A 524 34.50 9.29 -0.55
C ALA A 524 34.35 9.00 -2.06
N ARG A 525 34.24 7.74 -2.46
CA ARG A 525 34.17 7.29 -3.86
C ARG A 525 33.25 6.06 -3.99
N PRO A 526 31.96 6.19 -3.72
CA PRO A 526 31.02 5.10 -3.90
C PRO A 526 31.00 4.57 -5.34
N THR A 527 30.73 3.27 -5.51
CA THR A 527 30.64 2.63 -6.84
C THR A 527 29.51 1.63 -6.90
N GLU A 528 28.74 1.61 -7.99
CA GLU A 528 27.72 0.58 -8.21
C GLU A 528 28.40 -0.79 -8.48
N VAL A 529 27.94 -1.81 -7.76
CA VAL A 529 28.46 -3.19 -7.85
C VAL A 529 27.43 -4.19 -8.30
N GLY A 530 26.14 -3.88 -8.16
CA GLY A 530 25.04 -4.78 -8.55
C GLY A 530 23.76 -4.01 -8.88
N ARG A 531 22.82 -4.72 -9.50
CA ARG A 531 21.49 -4.21 -9.82
C ARG A 531 20.51 -5.37 -9.96
N TRP A 532 19.28 -5.13 -9.51
CA TRP A 532 18.19 -6.07 -9.74
C TRP A 532 16.88 -5.33 -9.96
N GLY A 533 16.03 -5.91 -10.83
CA GLY A 533 14.67 -5.42 -11.07
C GLY A 533 13.86 -6.45 -11.83
N ILE A 534 12.54 -6.35 -11.75
CA ILE A 534 11.62 -7.16 -12.52
C ILE A 534 11.53 -6.64 -13.97
N ASP A 535 11.25 -7.51 -14.92
CA ASP A 535 11.08 -7.15 -16.34
C ASP A 535 9.59 -7.02 -16.68
N GLU A 536 8.90 -6.15 -15.91
CA GLU A 536 7.49 -5.87 -16.11
C GLU A 536 7.29 -4.41 -16.57
N PRO A 537 6.47 -4.20 -17.60
CA PRO A 537 6.17 -2.86 -18.06
C PRO A 537 5.40 -2.08 -16.98
N GLY A 538 5.89 -0.89 -16.63
CA GLY A 538 5.22 0.00 -15.66
C GLY A 538 5.43 -0.36 -14.20
N LYS A 539 6.31 -1.32 -13.92
CA LYS A 539 6.74 -1.58 -12.54
C LYS A 539 7.05 -0.28 -11.80
N TYR A 540 6.74 -0.26 -10.51
CA TYR A 540 7.09 0.84 -9.63
C TYR A 540 7.70 0.31 -8.34
N LEU A 541 9.04 0.41 -8.23
CA LEU A 541 9.78 0.00 -7.04
C LEU A 541 9.61 1.07 -5.97
N HIS A 542 9.23 0.67 -4.74
CA HIS A 542 8.93 1.63 -3.68
C HIS A 542 9.84 1.52 -2.46
N ASP A 543 10.05 0.30 -1.93
CA ASP A 543 10.83 0.12 -0.70
C ASP A 543 11.66 -1.17 -0.72
N ILE A 544 12.65 -1.24 0.17
CA ILE A 544 13.51 -2.40 0.36
C ILE A 544 13.95 -2.53 1.83
N TRP A 545 13.87 -3.74 2.33
CA TRP A 545 14.47 -4.14 3.61
C TRP A 545 15.45 -5.28 3.38
N VAL A 546 16.61 -5.26 4.04
CA VAL A 546 17.62 -6.33 3.88
C VAL A 546 17.98 -6.89 5.25
N LEU A 547 17.82 -8.20 5.42
CA LEU A 547 18.12 -8.89 6.67
C LEU A 547 18.68 -10.30 6.37
N ASP A 548 19.78 -10.66 7.04
CA ASP A 548 20.40 -12.00 6.95
C ASP A 548 20.68 -12.49 5.52
N GLY A 549 21.03 -11.56 4.61
CA GLY A 549 21.34 -11.85 3.21
C GLY A 549 20.12 -12.07 2.32
N LEU A 550 18.92 -11.81 2.82
CA LEU A 550 17.69 -11.70 2.02
C LEU A 550 17.27 -10.24 1.90
N ALA A 551 16.85 -9.84 0.70
CA ALA A 551 16.23 -8.56 0.45
C ALA A 551 14.73 -8.75 0.20
N TYR A 552 13.92 -7.93 0.86
CA TYR A 552 12.46 -7.89 0.74
C TYR A 552 12.11 -6.60 0.00
N VAL A 553 11.63 -6.76 -1.22
CA VAL A 553 11.51 -5.66 -2.18
C VAL A 553 10.04 -5.40 -2.47
N SER A 554 9.61 -4.17 -2.26
CA SER A 554 8.23 -3.74 -2.44
C SER A 554 8.06 -3.11 -3.83
N TYR A 555 7.34 -3.82 -4.71
CA TYR A 555 6.96 -3.35 -6.03
C TYR A 555 5.48 -3.02 -6.06
N TRP A 556 5.13 -1.82 -5.73
CA TRP A 556 3.81 -1.19 -5.67
C TRP A 556 2.63 -2.09 -6.13
N ASP A 557 2.32 -2.09 -7.44
CA ASP A 557 1.24 -2.91 -8.01
C ASP A 557 1.65 -4.38 -8.25
N ASP A 558 2.96 -4.66 -8.33
CA ASP A 558 3.49 -5.99 -8.63
C ASP A 558 3.73 -6.86 -7.39
N GLY A 559 3.49 -6.30 -6.19
CA GLY A 559 3.57 -7.03 -4.93
C GLY A 559 4.95 -7.06 -4.30
N VAL A 560 5.22 -8.07 -3.48
CA VAL A 560 6.48 -8.24 -2.75
C VAL A 560 7.35 -9.32 -3.38
N TYR A 561 8.66 -9.08 -3.41
CA TYR A 561 9.69 -10.00 -3.89
C TYR A 561 10.70 -10.30 -2.79
N VAL A 562 11.09 -11.56 -2.67
CA VAL A 562 12.18 -12.01 -1.79
C VAL A 562 13.38 -12.37 -2.67
N LEU A 563 14.54 -11.76 -2.39
CA LEU A 563 15.76 -11.97 -3.13
C LEU A 563 16.86 -12.54 -2.23
N ASP A 564 17.62 -13.52 -2.71
CA ASP A 564 18.92 -13.87 -2.15
C ASP A 564 19.96 -12.84 -2.64
N VAL A 565 20.50 -12.07 -1.70
CA VAL A 565 21.58 -11.09 -1.93
C VAL A 565 22.86 -11.45 -1.15
N GLY A 566 22.91 -12.65 -0.57
CA GLY A 566 24.07 -13.12 0.20
C GLY A 566 23.77 -14.18 1.25
N ASP A 567 22.52 -14.66 1.39
CA ASP A 567 22.17 -15.79 2.25
C ASP A 567 22.86 -17.09 1.79
N GLY A 568 23.08 -17.22 0.49
CA GLY A 568 23.86 -18.30 -0.12
C GLY A 568 23.09 -19.58 -0.37
N ARG A 569 21.80 -19.66 -0.01
CA ARG A 569 20.97 -20.85 -0.25
C ARG A 569 20.58 -20.99 -1.72
N TRP A 570 20.31 -19.88 -2.40
CA TRP A 570 19.89 -19.84 -3.81
C TRP A 570 20.98 -19.33 -4.75
N GLY A 571 22.16 -19.00 -4.19
CA GLY A 571 23.35 -18.63 -4.95
C GLY A 571 23.39 -17.15 -5.33
N GLY A 572 22.51 -16.33 -4.77
CA GLY A 572 22.52 -14.90 -4.91
C GLY A 572 23.72 -14.24 -4.21
N THR A 573 24.10 -13.08 -4.72
CA THR A 573 25.14 -12.22 -4.15
C THR A 573 24.73 -10.77 -4.34
N PRO A 574 25.33 -9.81 -3.62
CA PRO A 574 25.07 -8.39 -3.87
C PRO A 574 25.35 -7.94 -5.30
N THR A 575 26.28 -8.61 -6.00
CA THR A 575 26.60 -8.30 -7.38
C THR A 575 25.67 -8.99 -8.40
N GLU A 576 25.06 -10.10 -8.01
CA GLU A 576 24.13 -10.90 -8.82
C GLU A 576 23.00 -11.41 -7.92
N PRO A 577 22.01 -10.56 -7.55
CA PRO A 577 20.85 -10.99 -6.76
C PRO A 577 20.00 -12.03 -7.48
N VAL A 578 19.45 -12.98 -6.72
CA VAL A 578 18.60 -14.06 -7.24
C VAL A 578 17.22 -13.98 -6.60
N ALA A 579 16.16 -13.94 -7.42
CA ALA A 579 14.79 -14.00 -6.93
C ALA A 579 14.50 -15.39 -6.34
N VAL A 580 13.98 -15.43 -5.11
CA VAL A 580 13.58 -16.63 -4.38
C VAL A 580 12.09 -16.88 -4.57
N SER A 581 11.27 -15.85 -4.32
CA SER A 581 9.83 -15.91 -4.46
C SER A 581 9.24 -14.51 -4.66
N SER A 582 7.98 -14.48 -5.03
CA SER A 582 7.18 -13.27 -5.08
C SER A 582 5.72 -13.58 -4.73
N TYR A 583 4.99 -12.55 -4.33
CA TYR A 583 3.55 -12.63 -4.11
C TYR A 583 2.89 -11.33 -4.54
N SER A 584 1.92 -11.43 -5.46
CA SER A 584 1.07 -10.32 -5.88
C SER A 584 -0.37 -10.59 -5.43
N TYR A 585 -0.86 -9.81 -4.48
CA TYR A 585 -2.24 -9.92 -4.00
C TYR A 585 -3.22 -9.09 -4.85
N THR A 586 -2.73 -8.24 -5.74
CA THR A 586 -3.54 -7.52 -6.71
C THR A 586 -4.16 -8.44 -7.75
N ASP A 587 -3.59 -9.63 -7.95
CA ASP A 587 -4.10 -10.66 -8.86
C ASP A 587 -5.30 -11.44 -8.29
N LEU A 588 -5.64 -11.26 -7.02
CA LEU A 588 -6.74 -11.96 -6.38
C LEU A 588 -8.04 -11.17 -6.52
N PRO A 589 -9.17 -11.79 -6.93
CA PRO A 589 -10.43 -11.09 -7.07
C PRO A 589 -10.88 -10.40 -5.77
N GLY A 590 -11.02 -9.08 -5.81
CA GLY A 590 -11.44 -8.26 -4.66
C GLY A 590 -10.34 -8.01 -3.62
N GLN A 591 -9.10 -8.34 -3.95
CA GLN A 591 -7.92 -7.87 -3.22
C GLN A 591 -7.20 -6.84 -4.06
N TRP A 592 -6.79 -5.76 -3.41
CA TRP A 592 -6.04 -4.66 -4.00
C TRP A 592 -4.98 -4.26 -3.01
N GLY A 593 -3.85 -3.78 -3.50
CA GLY A 593 -2.81 -3.26 -2.66
C GLY A 593 -1.77 -2.53 -3.49
N ASN A 594 -1.10 -1.59 -2.85
CA ASN A 594 0.12 -0.98 -3.34
C ASN A 594 1.20 -1.30 -2.32
N THR A 595 2.01 -2.30 -2.63
CA THR A 595 3.05 -2.80 -1.74
C THR A 595 4.05 -1.71 -1.43
N HIS A 596 3.96 -1.18 -0.20
CA HIS A 596 4.76 -0.06 0.25
C HIS A 596 6.03 -0.51 0.98
N VAL A 597 5.87 -1.35 1.99
CA VAL A 597 6.94 -1.80 2.89
C VAL A 597 6.83 -3.30 3.14
N ALA A 598 7.96 -3.99 3.31
CA ALA A 598 8.02 -5.41 3.64
C ALA A 598 9.03 -5.66 4.76
N PHE A 599 8.58 -6.00 5.97
CA PHE A 599 9.39 -6.15 7.17
C PHE A 599 9.38 -7.61 7.66
N PRO A 600 10.52 -8.33 7.64
CA PRO A 600 10.63 -9.69 8.16
C PRO A 600 10.80 -9.71 9.67
N TYR A 601 10.17 -10.66 10.36
CA TYR A 601 10.34 -10.84 11.80
C TYR A 601 10.09 -12.28 12.23
N THR A 602 10.93 -12.82 13.12
CA THR A 602 10.72 -14.08 13.79
C THR A 602 10.31 -13.82 15.24
N ASN A 603 9.10 -14.24 15.61
CA ASN A 603 8.58 -14.03 16.96
C ASN A 603 9.18 -14.98 17.99
N SER A 604 8.91 -14.75 19.28
CA SER A 604 9.47 -15.55 20.39
C SER A 604 9.07 -17.03 20.37
N ASP A 605 7.97 -17.39 19.71
CA ASP A 605 7.53 -18.77 19.51
C ASP A 605 8.22 -19.46 18.32
N GLY A 606 9.06 -18.72 17.58
CA GLY A 606 9.86 -19.21 16.47
C GLY A 606 9.15 -19.19 15.13
N HIS A 607 7.99 -18.55 15.01
CA HIS A 607 7.32 -18.33 13.73
C HIS A 607 7.93 -17.12 13.00
N THR A 608 8.31 -17.33 11.75
CA THR A 608 8.84 -16.28 10.90
C THR A 608 7.74 -15.75 9.98
N TYR A 609 7.54 -14.45 10.01
CA TYR A 609 6.54 -13.74 9.20
C TYR A 609 7.19 -12.62 8.38
N LEU A 610 6.56 -12.29 7.24
CA LEU A 610 6.79 -11.08 6.50
C LEU A 610 5.55 -10.19 6.64
N PHE A 611 5.72 -9.03 7.27
CA PHE A 611 4.69 -8.01 7.39
C PHE A 611 4.80 -7.05 6.21
N VAL A 612 3.76 -6.99 5.39
CA VAL A 612 3.73 -6.19 4.16
C VAL A 612 2.65 -5.14 4.28
N GLY A 613 3.03 -3.88 4.26
CA GLY A 613 2.11 -2.75 4.34
C GLY A 613 1.69 -2.29 2.95
N ASP A 614 0.39 -2.00 2.80
CA ASP A 614 -0.17 -1.40 1.60
C ASP A 614 -0.39 0.09 1.77
N GLU A 615 0.00 0.88 0.79
CA GLU A 615 -0.31 2.29 0.71
C GLU A 615 -1.23 2.57 -0.47
N VAL A 616 -2.55 2.59 -0.25
CA VAL A 616 -3.54 2.73 -1.32
C VAL A 616 -4.16 4.12 -1.31
N PHE A 617 -4.05 4.84 -2.42
CA PHE A 617 -4.64 6.16 -2.60
C PHE A 617 -5.80 6.14 -3.62
N GLY A 618 -6.86 6.91 -3.35
CA GLY A 618 -7.91 7.21 -4.33
C GLY A 618 -8.81 6.07 -4.76
N CYS A 619 -8.76 4.92 -4.08
CA CYS A 619 -9.59 3.77 -4.37
C CYS A 619 -10.60 3.48 -3.25
N GLU A 620 -11.86 3.90 -3.44
CA GLU A 620 -12.93 3.63 -2.47
C GLU A 620 -13.32 2.14 -2.40
N GLU A 621 -13.06 1.37 -3.45
CA GLU A 621 -13.45 -0.03 -3.59
C GLU A 621 -12.36 -1.00 -3.12
N CYS A 622 -11.13 -0.52 -2.93
CA CYS A 622 -9.94 -1.33 -2.70
C CYS A 622 -9.79 -1.86 -1.26
N VAL A 623 -10.58 -1.42 -0.32
CA VAL A 623 -10.51 -1.87 1.09
C VAL A 623 -11.82 -2.50 1.52
N SER A 624 -11.75 -3.70 2.07
CA SER A 624 -12.91 -4.53 2.40
C SER A 624 -13.87 -3.89 3.41
N ARG A 625 -13.44 -2.89 4.16
CA ARG A 625 -14.22 -2.22 5.23
C ARG A 625 -14.49 -0.76 5.01
N ALA A 626 -13.90 -0.15 4.02
CA ALA A 626 -13.95 1.29 3.93
C ALA A 626 -15.19 1.79 3.21
N ASN A 627 -16.25 2.02 3.95
CA ASN A 627 -17.21 3.08 3.62
C ASN A 627 -16.61 4.42 4.05
N ARG A 628 -15.54 4.87 3.36
CA ARG A 628 -14.87 6.12 3.72
C ARG A 628 -15.14 7.19 2.69
N GLU A 629 -15.71 8.28 3.16
CA GLU A 629 -15.69 9.54 2.44
C GLU A 629 -14.34 10.21 2.74
N GLY A 630 -13.54 10.51 1.72
CA GLY A 630 -12.28 11.24 1.84
C GLY A 630 -11.19 10.74 0.92
N ASP A 631 -10.17 11.59 0.70
CA ASP A 631 -9.04 11.36 -0.19
C ASP A 631 -7.80 10.82 0.54
N GLY A 632 -7.93 10.39 1.82
CA GLY A 632 -6.81 9.90 2.62
C GLY A 632 -6.34 8.50 2.20
N PRO A 633 -5.09 8.13 2.56
CA PRO A 633 -4.54 6.82 2.25
C PRO A 633 -5.31 5.69 2.94
N ARG A 634 -5.32 4.55 2.29
CA ARG A 634 -5.96 3.32 2.70
C ARG A 634 -4.96 2.17 2.61
N GLY A 635 -5.40 0.96 2.88
CA GLY A 635 -4.55 -0.22 2.89
C GLY A 635 -4.34 -0.74 4.30
N TYR A 636 -3.75 -1.92 4.40
CA TYR A 636 -3.56 -2.62 5.66
C TYR A 636 -2.26 -3.44 5.63
N VAL A 637 -1.92 -4.07 6.76
CA VAL A 637 -0.78 -4.96 6.84
C VAL A 637 -1.22 -6.37 6.48
N HIS A 638 -0.67 -6.91 5.41
CA HIS A 638 -0.69 -8.34 5.08
C HIS A 638 0.38 -9.06 5.91
N ILE A 639 0.12 -10.29 6.33
CA ILE A 639 1.04 -11.09 7.12
C ILE A 639 1.23 -12.43 6.43
N PHE A 640 2.44 -12.64 5.92
CA PHE A 640 2.81 -13.86 5.21
C PHE A 640 3.60 -14.79 6.10
N ASP A 641 3.29 -16.08 6.02
CA ASP A 641 4.09 -17.17 6.58
C ASP A 641 5.39 -17.29 5.76
N MET A 642 6.53 -17.21 6.43
CA MET A 642 7.88 -17.25 5.88
C MET A 642 8.66 -18.49 6.31
N GLU A 643 8.01 -19.52 6.89
CA GLU A 643 8.67 -20.79 7.23
C GLU A 643 9.30 -21.46 5.99
N ASP A 644 8.69 -21.25 4.83
CA ASP A 644 9.21 -21.61 3.51
C ASP A 644 9.29 -20.34 2.64
N PRO A 645 10.47 -19.70 2.56
CA PRO A 645 10.64 -18.48 1.75
C PRO A 645 10.37 -18.66 0.25
N GLU A 646 10.38 -19.90 -0.27
CA GLU A 646 10.04 -20.17 -1.68
C GLU A 646 8.53 -20.14 -1.94
N ASN A 647 7.70 -20.21 -0.88
CA ASN A 647 6.25 -20.30 -0.96
C ASN A 647 5.56 -19.31 0.00
N LEU A 648 5.62 -18.03 -0.30
CA LEU A 648 4.91 -17.00 0.47
C LEU A 648 3.42 -17.30 0.52
N ARG A 649 2.84 -17.29 1.73
CA ARG A 649 1.42 -17.55 1.93
C ARG A 649 0.85 -16.55 2.93
N GLU A 650 -0.08 -15.71 2.48
CA GLU A 650 -0.82 -14.84 3.38
C GLU A 650 -1.63 -15.68 4.39
N VAL A 651 -1.41 -15.46 5.68
CA VAL A 651 -2.06 -16.19 6.77
C VAL A 651 -2.88 -15.29 7.68
N ALA A 652 -2.52 -14.02 7.78
CA ALA A 652 -3.20 -13.06 8.64
C ALA A 652 -3.10 -11.66 8.05
N ARG A 653 -3.80 -10.71 8.68
CA ARG A 653 -3.74 -9.28 8.38
C ARG A 653 -4.03 -8.44 9.60
N TYR A 654 -3.59 -7.19 9.56
CA TYR A 654 -4.02 -6.16 10.53
C TYR A 654 -4.59 -4.98 9.76
N GLU A 655 -5.90 -4.79 9.86
CA GLU A 655 -6.67 -3.82 9.09
C GLU A 655 -7.39 -2.84 10.02
N VAL A 656 -6.92 -1.58 10.04
CA VAL A 656 -7.57 -0.47 10.76
C VAL A 656 -8.60 0.18 9.83
N PRO A 657 -9.90 0.20 10.21
CA PRO A 657 -10.94 0.70 9.30
C PRO A 657 -10.85 2.18 8.96
N GLU A 658 -10.15 2.99 9.77
CA GLU A 658 -10.14 4.44 9.68
C GLU A 658 -9.03 5.01 8.80
N ALA A 659 -7.91 4.29 8.59
CA ALA A 659 -6.74 4.82 7.90
C ALA A 659 -5.96 3.76 7.14
N GLY A 660 -5.06 4.19 6.25
CA GLY A 660 -4.06 3.36 5.60
C GLY A 660 -2.77 3.26 6.40
N VAL A 661 -2.00 2.20 6.16
CA VAL A 661 -0.70 1.99 6.77
C VAL A 661 0.39 2.65 5.91
N HIS A 662 1.49 3.01 6.56
CA HIS A 662 2.75 3.42 5.95
C HIS A 662 3.87 2.50 6.45
N ASN A 663 4.93 3.00 7.09
CA ASN A 663 6.06 2.18 7.54
C ASN A 663 5.75 1.33 8.77
N LEU A 664 6.50 0.23 8.89
CA LEU A 664 6.38 -0.80 9.90
C LEU A 664 7.69 -1.04 10.62
N TRP A 665 7.60 -1.51 11.87
CA TRP A 665 8.69 -2.12 12.61
C TRP A 665 8.19 -3.26 13.48
N ALA A 666 8.93 -4.35 13.61
CA ALA A 666 8.57 -5.44 14.50
C ALA A 666 9.72 -5.75 15.46
N GLU A 667 9.42 -5.79 16.76
CA GLU A 667 10.37 -6.05 17.82
C GLU A 667 9.64 -6.53 19.08
N ASP A 668 10.22 -7.44 19.85
CA ASP A 668 9.66 -7.96 21.13
C ASP A 668 8.20 -8.42 21.03
N ASP A 669 7.89 -9.19 19.98
CA ASP A 669 6.54 -9.68 19.67
C ASP A 669 5.48 -8.58 19.50
N LYS A 670 5.91 -7.39 19.14
CA LYS A 670 5.06 -6.24 18.84
C LYS A 670 5.32 -5.76 17.42
N LEU A 671 4.25 -5.50 16.69
CA LEU A 671 4.28 -4.77 15.43
C LEU A 671 3.93 -3.31 15.73
N TYR A 672 4.83 -2.42 15.38
CA TYR A 672 4.62 -0.97 15.39
C TYR A 672 4.28 -0.55 13.96
N ALA A 673 3.15 0.11 13.78
CA ALA A 673 2.68 0.49 12.45
C ALA A 673 2.24 1.96 12.44
N ALA A 674 2.80 2.74 11.55
CA ALA A 674 2.34 4.08 11.26
C ALA A 674 1.09 3.99 10.37
N TYR A 675 -0.02 4.54 10.86
CA TYR A 675 -1.33 4.48 10.19
C TYR A 675 -1.83 5.88 9.84
N TYR A 676 -1.01 6.66 9.18
CA TYR A 676 -1.34 8.01 8.71
C TYR A 676 -2.21 8.82 9.71
N GLU A 677 -3.46 9.15 9.33
CA GLU A 677 -4.38 9.92 10.18
C GLU A 677 -4.79 9.18 11.47
N ALA A 678 -4.61 7.87 11.53
CA ALA A 678 -4.87 7.09 12.72
C ALA A 678 -3.65 6.94 13.64
N GLY A 679 -2.54 7.62 13.36
CA GLY A 679 -1.36 7.69 14.23
C GLY A 679 -0.60 6.37 14.35
N LEU A 680 0.13 6.20 15.45
CA LEU A 680 0.86 4.96 15.76
C LEU A 680 -0.12 3.88 16.26
N ARG A 681 0.06 2.64 15.79
CA ARG A 681 -0.58 1.43 16.29
C ARG A 681 0.48 0.45 16.77
N VAL A 682 0.25 -0.16 17.95
CA VAL A 682 1.10 -1.23 18.49
C VAL A 682 0.26 -2.49 18.62
N VAL A 683 0.73 -3.61 18.07
CA VAL A 683 -0.07 -4.84 17.90
C VAL A 683 0.71 -6.05 18.44
N ASP A 684 0.05 -6.90 19.21
CA ASP A 684 0.58 -8.18 19.70
C ASP A 684 0.67 -9.18 18.53
N ILE A 685 1.90 -9.57 18.20
CA ILE A 685 2.24 -10.55 17.15
C ILE A 685 2.86 -11.82 17.72
N SER A 686 2.66 -12.08 19.00
CA SER A 686 3.08 -13.31 19.64
C SER A 686 2.28 -14.54 19.16
N GLY A 687 2.86 -15.73 19.19
CA GLY A 687 2.22 -16.98 18.81
C GLY A 687 1.99 -17.13 17.31
N GLU A 688 1.20 -18.13 16.93
CA GLU A 688 0.78 -18.31 15.53
C GLU A 688 -0.26 -17.25 15.15
N LEU A 689 -0.09 -16.63 13.98
CA LEU A 689 -0.97 -15.58 13.47
C LEU A 689 -1.93 -16.12 12.40
N ARG A 690 -3.23 -15.82 12.53
CA ARG A 690 -4.27 -16.19 11.56
C ARG A 690 -5.40 -15.16 11.56
N GLY A 691 -5.94 -14.86 10.39
CA GLY A 691 -7.11 -13.99 10.23
C GLY A 691 -6.82 -12.51 10.51
N ASN A 692 -7.82 -11.74 10.93
CA ASN A 692 -7.66 -10.29 11.16
C ASN A 692 -7.34 -9.98 12.62
N LEU A 693 -6.12 -9.51 12.89
CA LEU A 693 -5.60 -9.24 14.22
C LEU A 693 -6.35 -8.08 14.91
N TYR A 694 -6.83 -7.10 14.13
CA TYR A 694 -7.64 -6.00 14.66
C TYR A 694 -8.96 -6.50 15.26
N ASP A 695 -9.67 -7.38 14.54
CA ASP A 695 -10.92 -7.98 15.03
C ASP A 695 -10.74 -8.86 16.26
N GLN A 696 -9.56 -9.44 16.40
CA GLN A 696 -9.19 -10.32 17.51
C GLN A 696 -8.84 -9.57 18.79
N GLY A 697 -8.73 -8.22 18.74
CA GLY A 697 -8.33 -7.41 19.87
C GLY A 697 -6.86 -7.57 20.24
N ARG A 698 -5.98 -7.75 19.24
CA ARG A 698 -4.53 -7.83 19.43
C ARG A 698 -3.85 -6.45 19.45
N GLN A 699 -4.61 -5.35 19.29
CA GLN A 699 -4.05 -4.02 19.46
C GLN A 699 -3.67 -3.79 20.91
N ILE A 700 -2.38 -3.53 21.17
CA ILE A 700 -1.82 -3.22 22.48
C ILE A 700 -2.08 -1.75 22.81
N ALA A 701 -1.73 -0.84 21.90
CA ALA A 701 -1.84 0.59 22.12
C ALA A 701 -2.10 1.37 20.83
N TRP A 702 -2.55 2.58 21.00
CA TRP A 702 -2.73 3.56 19.94
C TRP A 702 -2.37 4.96 20.44
N PHE A 703 -1.69 5.75 19.60
CA PHE A 703 -1.36 7.14 19.90
C PHE A 703 -1.58 8.03 18.67
N PRO A 704 -2.42 9.09 18.77
CA PRO A 704 -2.59 10.06 17.70
C PRO A 704 -1.42 11.04 17.69
N THR A 705 -0.61 11.03 16.62
CA THR A 705 0.57 11.91 16.48
C THR A 705 0.20 13.34 16.04
N ALA A 706 -0.90 13.88 16.56
CA ALA A 706 -1.46 15.17 16.18
C ALA A 706 -1.00 16.30 17.12
N SER A 707 -0.44 17.37 16.56
CA SER A 707 -0.01 18.55 17.29
C SER A 707 -0.77 19.81 16.84
N GLU A 708 -1.11 20.71 17.80
CA GLU A 708 -1.71 22.02 17.46
C GLU A 708 -0.73 22.95 16.77
N ASP A 709 0.58 22.73 16.94
CA ASP A 709 1.66 23.52 16.36
C ASP A 709 2.26 22.87 15.09
N GLY A 710 1.67 21.78 14.59
CA GLY A 710 2.13 21.06 13.41
C GLY A 710 1.96 21.84 12.10
N PHE A 711 2.57 21.33 11.01
CA PHE A 711 2.46 21.87 9.65
C PHE A 711 0.98 21.95 9.21
N VAL A 712 0.21 20.90 9.46
CA VAL A 712 -1.26 20.90 9.44
C VAL A 712 -1.72 20.70 10.88
N PRO A 713 -2.23 21.74 11.56
CA PRO A 713 -2.58 21.66 12.98
C PRO A 713 -3.66 20.62 13.29
N ASN A 714 -3.45 19.87 14.38
CA ASN A 714 -4.38 18.85 14.90
C ASN A 714 -4.70 17.71 13.93
N GLN A 715 -3.84 17.45 12.97
CA GLN A 715 -3.95 16.32 12.06
C GLN A 715 -2.75 15.40 12.22
N ALA A 716 -2.99 14.15 12.59
CA ALA A 716 -1.97 13.11 12.56
C ALA A 716 -1.68 12.73 11.10
N MET A 717 -0.42 12.40 10.83
CA MET A 717 0.04 11.87 9.56
C MET A 717 1.30 11.03 9.81
N ALA A 718 1.12 9.99 10.66
CA ALA A 718 2.21 9.11 11.09
C ALA A 718 2.88 8.44 9.88
N TRP A 719 4.23 8.51 9.84
CA TRP A 719 5.03 8.10 8.69
C TRP A 719 5.84 6.84 8.97
N GLY A 720 6.72 6.86 9.97
CA GLY A 720 7.58 5.73 10.32
C GLY A 720 7.79 5.59 11.83
N PRO A 721 7.60 4.38 12.40
CA PRO A 721 7.93 4.08 13.78
C PRO A 721 9.26 3.37 13.88
N GLN A 722 10.02 3.64 14.95
CA GLN A 722 11.19 2.84 15.36
C GLN A 722 11.21 2.71 16.87
N PRO A 723 11.00 1.51 17.45
CA PRO A 723 11.32 1.27 18.85
C PRO A 723 12.83 1.34 19.06
N TYR A 724 13.26 1.94 20.15
CA TYR A 724 14.67 2.05 20.51
C TYR A 724 14.82 2.21 22.03
N GLY A 725 15.51 1.27 22.68
CA GLY A 725 15.56 1.18 24.12
C GLY A 725 14.16 0.98 24.75
N ASP A 726 13.81 1.83 25.70
CA ASP A 726 12.48 1.78 26.33
C ASP A 726 11.46 2.71 25.64
N ALA A 727 11.85 3.42 24.57
CA ALA A 727 11.03 4.41 23.89
C ALA A 727 10.62 3.94 22.48
N ILE A 728 9.57 4.56 21.96
CA ILE A 728 9.11 4.41 20.57
C ILE A 728 9.22 5.78 19.92
N PHE A 729 10.04 5.88 18.89
CA PHE A 729 10.19 7.07 18.08
C PHE A 729 9.28 6.98 16.87
N VAL A 730 8.57 8.08 16.57
CA VAL A 730 7.66 8.12 15.41
C VAL A 730 7.88 9.41 14.66
N SER A 731 8.16 9.33 13.37
CA SER A 731 8.07 10.50 12.49
C SER A 731 6.62 10.71 12.06
N ASP A 732 6.21 11.97 12.03
CA ASP A 732 4.90 12.40 11.56
C ASP A 732 5.06 13.54 10.57
N MET A 733 4.44 13.45 9.38
CA MET A 733 4.58 14.46 8.33
C MET A 733 4.21 15.85 8.81
N ASN A 734 3.21 15.96 9.67
CA ASN A 734 2.67 17.25 10.08
C ASN A 734 3.36 17.85 11.31
N SER A 735 4.02 17.02 12.12
CA SER A 735 4.48 17.44 13.45
C SER A 735 5.91 17.03 13.81
N GLY A 736 6.60 16.29 12.95
CA GLY A 736 8.02 15.94 13.15
C GLY A 736 8.20 14.68 13.98
N LEU A 737 9.13 14.74 14.96
CA LEU A 737 9.52 13.60 15.79
C LEU A 737 8.69 13.52 17.06
N TRP A 738 8.07 12.38 17.33
CA TRP A 738 7.44 12.01 18.59
C TRP A 738 8.29 10.98 19.34
N VAL A 739 8.34 11.11 20.66
CA VAL A 739 8.97 10.14 21.55
C VAL A 739 7.93 9.66 22.54
N LEU A 740 7.64 8.37 22.51
CA LEU A 740 6.53 7.73 23.22
C LEU A 740 7.05 6.58 24.09
N GLU A 741 6.27 6.16 25.08
CA GLU A 741 6.57 5.02 25.95
C GLU A 741 5.31 4.20 26.21
N LEU A 742 5.40 2.88 26.01
CA LEU A 742 4.37 1.96 26.50
C LEU A 742 4.45 1.87 28.01
N GLN A 743 3.33 2.17 28.68
CA GLN A 743 3.28 2.05 30.15
C GLN A 743 3.13 0.59 30.55
N PRO A 744 3.83 0.11 31.60
CA PRO A 744 3.69 -1.25 32.08
C PRO A 744 2.24 -1.55 32.43
N ASP A 745 1.78 -2.77 32.16
CA ASP A 745 0.47 -3.23 32.62
C ASP A 745 0.41 -3.12 34.16
N GLU A 746 -0.56 -2.36 34.69
CA GLU A 746 -0.72 -2.22 36.14
C GLU A 746 -0.97 -3.57 36.86
N GLY A 747 -1.34 -4.63 36.09
CA GLY A 747 -1.49 -6.00 36.59
C GLY A 747 -0.19 -6.63 37.12
N ASP A 748 0.97 -6.25 36.59
CA ASP A 748 2.28 -6.78 36.99
C ASP A 748 2.88 -6.04 38.22
N LEU A 749 2.27 -4.96 38.70
CA LEU A 749 2.76 -4.16 39.82
C LEU A 749 2.24 -4.62 41.21
N LEU A 750 1.54 -5.75 41.29
CA LEU A 750 1.14 -6.30 42.60
C LEU A 750 2.22 -7.30 43.06
N PRO A 751 2.84 -7.05 44.24
CA PRO A 751 3.93 -7.86 44.77
C PRO A 751 3.50 -9.25 45.22
#